data_f859169a13f9446b2478bd8ef154b4ca
#
_entry.id   f859169a13f9446b2478bd8ef154b4ca
#
_cell.length_a   1.000
_cell.length_b   1.000
_cell.length_c   1.000
_cell.angle_alpha   90.00
_cell.angle_beta   90.00
_cell.angle_gamma   90.00
#
_symmetry.space_group_name_H-M   'P 1'
#
loop_
_entity.id
_entity.type
_entity.pdbx_description
1 polymer ?
#
loop_
_entity_poly.entity_id
_entity_poly.type
_entity_poly.pdbx_seq_one_letter_code
_entity_poly.pdbx_strand_id
1 'polypeptide(L)'
;MQVNHDKKLLIATGRSRKATQWQNREMLWSEFLDKLSRPTRTRETVAEYAAMGKAERDDVKDIGGFVGGYLKNGKRNSASVVNRCMVCLDADNADAALVDDLDMTFINAYALYSTHSHTPEKMRLRLIIPLSRTVTPDEYAAVSRRIADGLTLARFDPTTFEPARLMYWPSAPEDGEYVFRYADEPFLDPDAVLATYPDWTDASLWPTTKPLEERARAKASKAEDPLEKRGIIGAFCRAHGITDVLEHILAGRYTATAQDDRYTFVGGSTTGGLVVYDDKFAYSHHATDPAGGQLCNAFDLVRLHLFPPGGTAPDGTHVGDEKDSVRRMQEYAAQDEATRHMLSEERRRQAAQEFGDLDNQEAQPSQDEHWQEKLEMDRQGKVRDTLGNLALILRNDPRLKDIAYNIHRNGIDIRRDAEGRSSVPWVPIKAGWNESDLGALQIYLEHVYGLYTPSKLKGILLAIAAERGYHPIRDYIESLPAWDGVPRVDTLFVDYLGAADTAYTRAVARKMMVAAVARVYRPGVKFDSVVVLNGPQGMGKSSFFARLGGRWFSDSLTIGDMKDKAAPEKLQGYWILELGELAGLKKVDVETVKAFITRQDDKFRHSYGYSVEDHPRQCIIVGSTNNGDGFLRDITGNRRFWPVTCTTSGKHRPWEVAEVVDQLWAEAYRLFQQGETLYLPPEIERMAEAEQTEALESDVREGMIAEYLEKLLPEEWDRMDLSERRGFLRGDPFTGGGRTGTVRRTVVSAVEIWAECFGKEPTTIRRSDTYDIFGMLMKIGGWEKYGGNRSASMKRAFYGIQRCFVRR
;
A
#
# COMPACT_ATOMS: atom_id res chain seq x y z
N MET A 1 -18.66 -69.77 -31.24
CA MET A 1 -17.70 -70.88 -31.33
C MET A 1 -18.06 -71.94 -30.34
N GLN A 2 -17.86 -73.25 -30.64
CA GLN A 2 -18.02 -74.32 -29.63
C GLN A 2 -16.65 -74.51 -28.97
N VAL A 3 -16.70 -74.43 -27.62
CA VAL A 3 -15.51 -74.64 -26.77
C VAL A 3 -15.84 -75.57 -25.64
N ASN A 4 -14.91 -76.37 -25.13
CA ASN A 4 -15.10 -77.28 -24.04
C ASN A 4 -15.11 -76.60 -22.66
N HIS A 5 -14.33 -75.46 -22.55
CA HIS A 5 -14.20 -74.67 -21.33
C HIS A 5 -14.91 -73.33 -21.50
N ASP A 6 -16.28 -73.35 -21.27
CA ASP A 6 -17.10 -72.17 -21.44
C ASP A 6 -17.71 -71.72 -20.10
N LYS A 7 -17.37 -70.53 -19.65
CA LYS A 7 -17.87 -69.90 -18.43
C LYS A 7 -18.34 -68.48 -18.71
N LYS A 8 -19.26 -68.01 -17.92
CA LYS A 8 -19.67 -66.63 -17.93
C LYS A 8 -18.59 -65.74 -17.33
N LEU A 9 -18.17 -64.73 -18.06
CA LEU A 9 -17.26 -63.70 -17.65
C LEU A 9 -18.02 -62.40 -17.44
N LEU A 10 -17.74 -61.69 -16.35
CA LEU A 10 -18.30 -60.36 -16.07
C LEU A 10 -17.36 -59.30 -16.58
N ILE A 11 -17.73 -58.61 -17.64
CA ILE A 11 -16.96 -57.58 -18.29
C ILE A 11 -17.69 -56.23 -18.30
N ALA A 12 -16.96 -55.18 -18.26
CA ALA A 12 -17.51 -53.84 -18.48
C ALA A 12 -17.26 -53.37 -19.93
N THR A 13 -18.31 -52.89 -20.61
CA THR A 13 -18.26 -52.47 -22.00
C THR A 13 -18.57 -50.99 -22.16
N GLY A 14 -17.85 -50.26 -23.02
CA GLY A 14 -18.07 -48.90 -23.40
C GLY A 14 -18.22 -48.71 -24.90
N ARG A 15 -19.02 -47.76 -25.36
CA ARG A 15 -19.24 -47.47 -26.77
C ARG A 15 -18.06 -46.67 -27.40
N SER A 16 -17.23 -46.04 -26.57
CA SER A 16 -16.07 -45.24 -26.97
C SER A 16 -15.12 -45.12 -25.78
N ARG A 17 -13.84 -44.87 -26.06
CA ARG A 17 -12.83 -44.53 -25.05
C ARG A 17 -13.24 -43.32 -24.20
N LYS A 18 -14.02 -42.40 -24.81
CA LYS A 18 -14.54 -41.18 -24.18
C LYS A 18 -15.82 -41.38 -23.37
N ALA A 19 -16.36 -42.63 -23.33
CA ALA A 19 -17.62 -42.90 -22.63
C ALA A 19 -17.49 -42.63 -21.12
N THR A 20 -18.40 -41.85 -20.58
CA THR A 20 -18.50 -41.54 -19.15
C THR A 20 -19.25 -42.59 -18.34
N GLN A 21 -20.03 -43.46 -19.04
CA GLN A 21 -20.79 -44.56 -18.45
C GLN A 21 -20.43 -45.85 -19.17
N TRP A 22 -20.05 -46.86 -18.40
CA TRP A 22 -19.74 -48.23 -18.82
C TRP A 22 -20.78 -49.18 -18.30
N GLN A 23 -21.10 -50.21 -19.09
CA GLN A 23 -22.12 -51.22 -18.74
C GLN A 23 -21.44 -52.51 -18.37
N ASN A 24 -21.62 -52.98 -17.15
CA ASN A 24 -21.23 -54.31 -16.74
C ASN A 24 -22.20 -55.35 -17.38
N ARG A 25 -21.63 -56.38 -18.00
CA ARG A 25 -22.37 -57.44 -18.70
C ARG A 25 -21.76 -58.78 -18.42
N GLU A 26 -22.61 -59.80 -18.29
CA GLU A 26 -22.15 -61.19 -18.38
C GLU A 26 -22.09 -61.57 -19.84
N MET A 27 -21.05 -62.37 -20.21
CA MET A 27 -20.79 -62.88 -21.54
C MET A 27 -20.12 -64.19 -21.41
N LEU A 28 -20.60 -65.23 -22.17
CA LEU A 28 -19.90 -66.51 -22.23
C LEU A 28 -18.52 -66.33 -22.93
N TRP A 29 -17.55 -67.13 -22.52
CA TRP A 29 -16.24 -67.06 -23.18
C TRP A 29 -16.36 -67.38 -24.67
N SER A 30 -17.16 -68.35 -25.07
CA SER A 30 -17.49 -68.65 -26.47
C SER A 30 -18.07 -67.46 -27.24
N GLU A 31 -18.96 -66.68 -26.62
CA GLU A 31 -19.52 -65.47 -27.22
C GLU A 31 -18.46 -64.36 -27.35
N PHE A 32 -17.58 -64.26 -26.34
CA PHE A 32 -16.48 -63.35 -26.35
C PHE A 32 -15.48 -63.65 -27.46
N LEU A 33 -15.08 -64.91 -27.62
CA LEU A 33 -14.26 -65.39 -28.74
C LEU A 33 -14.89 -65.10 -30.11
N ASP A 34 -16.19 -65.39 -30.28
CA ASP A 34 -16.92 -65.10 -31.51
C ASP A 34 -16.87 -63.62 -31.86
N LYS A 35 -16.98 -62.77 -30.85
CA LYS A 35 -16.87 -61.32 -31.03
C LYS A 35 -15.44 -60.86 -31.35
N LEU A 36 -14.42 -61.44 -30.79
CA LEU A 36 -13.02 -61.21 -31.11
C LEU A 36 -12.63 -61.68 -32.48
N SER A 37 -13.23 -62.75 -32.98
CA SER A 37 -12.92 -63.33 -34.29
C SER A 37 -13.33 -62.43 -35.50
N ARG A 38 -14.24 -61.50 -35.28
CA ARG A 38 -14.84 -60.65 -36.33
C ARG A 38 -14.46 -59.22 -36.17
N PRO A 39 -13.42 -58.75 -36.86
CA PRO A 39 -13.04 -57.32 -36.75
C PRO A 39 -14.03 -56.43 -37.47
N THR A 40 -14.18 -55.21 -36.92
CA THR A 40 -14.86 -54.15 -37.66
C THR A 40 -13.89 -53.54 -38.67
N ARG A 41 -14.22 -53.62 -39.99
CA ARG A 41 -13.44 -52.98 -41.05
C ARG A 41 -13.79 -51.50 -41.08
N THR A 42 -12.77 -50.68 -41.04
CA THR A 42 -12.85 -49.25 -41.22
C THR A 42 -12.65 -48.87 -42.68
N ARG A 43 -12.76 -47.59 -43.05
CA ARG A 43 -12.77 -47.21 -44.46
C ARG A 43 -11.41 -46.85 -45.05
N GLU A 44 -10.45 -46.52 -44.19
CA GLU A 44 -9.11 -46.14 -44.56
C GLU A 44 -8.23 -47.35 -44.85
N THR A 45 -7.23 -47.18 -45.68
CA THR A 45 -6.19 -48.17 -45.92
C THR A 45 -5.11 -48.11 -44.82
N VAL A 46 -4.27 -49.16 -44.72
CA VAL A 46 -3.10 -49.19 -43.82
C VAL A 46 -2.18 -47.99 -44.04
N ALA A 47 -1.96 -47.62 -45.31
CA ALA A 47 -1.10 -46.48 -45.67
C ALA A 47 -1.70 -45.14 -45.22
N GLU A 48 -3.01 -44.95 -45.44
CA GLU A 48 -3.73 -43.74 -44.97
C GLU A 48 -3.73 -43.63 -43.45
N TYR A 49 -4.02 -44.75 -42.73
CA TYR A 49 -3.99 -44.78 -41.30
C TYR A 49 -2.59 -44.47 -40.75
N ALA A 50 -1.54 -44.96 -41.38
CA ALA A 50 -0.19 -44.65 -40.97
C ALA A 50 0.19 -43.18 -41.13
N ALA A 51 -0.39 -42.47 -42.13
CA ALA A 51 -0.16 -41.07 -42.39
C ALA A 51 -0.94 -40.14 -41.45
N MET A 52 -1.99 -40.61 -40.76
CA MET A 52 -2.86 -39.82 -39.84
C MET A 52 -2.10 -39.36 -38.61
N GLY A 53 -2.49 -38.24 -38.05
CA GLY A 53 -2.07 -37.75 -36.74
C GLY A 53 -2.54 -38.66 -35.60
N LYS A 54 -1.88 -38.60 -34.46
CA LYS A 54 -2.20 -39.46 -33.30
C LYS A 54 -3.68 -39.37 -32.87
N ALA A 55 -4.24 -38.15 -32.79
CA ALA A 55 -5.64 -37.92 -32.36
C ALA A 55 -6.63 -38.56 -33.35
N GLU A 56 -6.38 -38.43 -34.62
CA GLU A 56 -7.20 -38.97 -35.70
C GLU A 56 -7.16 -40.50 -35.70
N ARG A 57 -5.96 -41.10 -35.61
CA ARG A 57 -5.79 -42.54 -35.41
C ARG A 57 -6.52 -43.09 -34.23
N ASP A 58 -6.48 -42.34 -33.09
CA ASP A 58 -7.17 -42.71 -31.86
C ASP A 58 -8.70 -42.67 -32.01
N ASP A 59 -9.23 -41.80 -32.85
CA ASP A 59 -10.68 -41.69 -33.09
C ASP A 59 -11.15 -42.75 -34.13
N VAL A 60 -10.35 -43.08 -35.14
CA VAL A 60 -10.67 -44.12 -36.15
C VAL A 60 -10.74 -45.52 -35.56
N LYS A 61 -9.80 -45.89 -34.67
CA LYS A 61 -9.83 -47.21 -33.99
C LYS A 61 -10.85 -47.33 -32.85
N ASP A 62 -11.48 -46.23 -32.47
CA ASP A 62 -12.43 -46.17 -31.30
C ASP A 62 -13.81 -46.69 -31.67
N ILE A 63 -13.93 -47.97 -31.94
CA ILE A 63 -15.22 -48.66 -32.13
C ILE A 63 -15.83 -49.13 -30.81
N GLY A 64 -15.41 -48.56 -29.66
CA GLY A 64 -15.72 -49.03 -28.32
C GLY A 64 -14.75 -50.10 -27.84
N GLY A 65 -14.94 -50.56 -26.62
CA GLY A 65 -14.05 -51.51 -26.01
C GLY A 65 -14.59 -52.12 -24.72
N PHE A 66 -13.72 -52.84 -24.02
CA PHE A 66 -14.06 -53.54 -22.78
C PHE A 66 -12.95 -53.39 -21.73
N VAL A 67 -13.34 -53.57 -20.48
CA VAL A 67 -12.46 -53.86 -19.34
C VAL A 67 -12.84 -55.27 -18.86
N GLY A 68 -11.87 -56.15 -18.75
CA GLY A 68 -12.09 -57.53 -18.35
C GLY A 68 -12.40 -57.72 -16.86
N GLY A 69 -13.45 -57.08 -16.38
CA GLY A 69 -13.85 -57.05 -14.98
C GLY A 69 -15.04 -56.15 -14.71
N TYR A 70 -15.41 -56.00 -13.42
CA TYR A 70 -16.53 -55.19 -12.94
C TYR A 70 -16.12 -53.79 -12.55
N LEU A 71 -16.86 -52.78 -13.01
CA LEU A 71 -16.68 -51.37 -12.69
C LEU A 71 -17.80 -50.87 -11.79
N LYS A 72 -17.51 -50.39 -10.58
CA LYS A 72 -18.45 -49.78 -9.67
C LYS A 72 -19.00 -48.49 -10.29
N ASN A 73 -20.32 -48.31 -10.23
CA ASN A 73 -21.04 -47.14 -10.74
C ASN A 73 -20.82 -46.86 -12.25
N GLY A 74 -20.36 -47.84 -13.02
CA GLY A 74 -20.12 -47.70 -14.45
C GLY A 74 -19.01 -46.65 -14.81
N LYS A 75 -18.12 -46.29 -13.89
CA LYS A 75 -17.02 -45.39 -14.14
C LYS A 75 -15.73 -46.16 -14.40
N ARG A 76 -14.97 -45.78 -15.43
CA ARG A 76 -13.69 -46.41 -15.79
C ARG A 76 -12.53 -45.59 -15.24
N ASN A 77 -12.16 -45.80 -13.99
CA ASN A 77 -10.94 -45.36 -13.34
C ASN A 77 -10.46 -46.43 -12.35
N SER A 78 -9.21 -46.29 -11.87
CA SER A 78 -8.58 -47.31 -11.01
C SER A 78 -9.40 -47.56 -9.73
N ALA A 79 -9.95 -46.51 -9.09
CA ALA A 79 -10.73 -46.62 -7.88
C ALA A 79 -12.13 -47.27 -8.07
N SER A 80 -12.57 -47.42 -9.32
CA SER A 80 -13.87 -48.02 -9.64
C SER A 80 -13.76 -49.49 -10.05
N VAL A 81 -12.58 -50.02 -10.27
CA VAL A 81 -12.42 -51.44 -10.59
C VAL A 81 -12.62 -52.28 -9.33
N VAL A 82 -13.65 -53.13 -9.33
CA VAL A 82 -13.94 -54.02 -8.21
C VAL A 82 -13.18 -55.33 -8.31
N ASN A 83 -13.17 -55.92 -9.54
CA ASN A 83 -12.43 -57.12 -9.80
C ASN A 83 -12.07 -57.26 -11.29
N ARG A 84 -11.25 -58.22 -11.59
CA ARG A 84 -10.90 -58.63 -12.97
C ARG A 84 -11.15 -60.10 -13.15
N CYS A 85 -11.68 -60.51 -14.30
CA CYS A 85 -12.01 -61.88 -14.64
C CYS A 85 -11.08 -62.44 -15.76
N MET A 86 -10.21 -61.61 -16.32
CA MET A 86 -9.26 -61.99 -17.34
C MET A 86 -8.01 -61.09 -17.28
N VAL A 87 -6.87 -61.64 -17.63
CA VAL A 87 -5.66 -60.90 -17.94
C VAL A 87 -5.76 -60.36 -19.37
N CYS A 88 -5.42 -59.12 -19.58
CA CYS A 88 -5.47 -58.48 -20.88
C CYS A 88 -4.11 -57.78 -21.13
N LEU A 89 -3.35 -58.25 -22.06
CA LEU A 89 -2.01 -57.74 -22.38
C LEU A 89 -1.96 -57.18 -23.80
N ASP A 90 -1.47 -55.97 -23.96
CA ASP A 90 -1.30 -55.26 -25.25
C ASP A 90 0.16 -55.43 -25.68
N ALA A 91 0.42 -56.30 -26.64
CA ALA A 91 1.75 -56.58 -27.16
C ALA A 91 2.09 -55.66 -28.33
N ASP A 92 2.54 -54.45 -28.00
CA ASP A 92 2.93 -53.42 -28.98
C ASP A 92 4.26 -53.74 -29.70
N ASN A 93 5.07 -54.65 -29.14
CA ASN A 93 6.34 -55.11 -29.65
C ASN A 93 6.33 -56.64 -29.84
N ALA A 94 5.22 -57.18 -30.34
CA ALA A 94 5.08 -58.59 -30.62
C ALA A 94 6.01 -59.01 -31.76
N ASP A 95 6.45 -60.26 -31.68
CA ASP A 95 7.23 -60.95 -32.70
C ASP A 95 6.65 -62.33 -32.99
N ALA A 96 7.12 -63.05 -34.00
CA ALA A 96 6.66 -64.40 -34.31
C ALA A 96 6.85 -65.35 -33.14
N ALA A 97 7.97 -65.20 -32.38
CA ALA A 97 8.24 -66.04 -31.23
C ALA A 97 7.15 -65.95 -30.12
N LEU A 98 6.42 -64.85 -29.98
CA LEU A 98 5.30 -64.77 -29.03
C LEU A 98 4.18 -65.76 -29.40
N VAL A 99 3.91 -65.90 -30.69
CA VAL A 99 2.90 -66.83 -31.17
C VAL A 99 3.34 -68.29 -30.95
N ASP A 100 4.62 -68.58 -31.27
CA ASP A 100 5.23 -69.90 -31.07
C ASP A 100 5.31 -70.23 -29.56
N ASP A 101 5.66 -69.27 -28.69
CA ASP A 101 5.67 -69.46 -27.24
C ASP A 101 4.27 -69.79 -26.69
N LEU A 102 3.22 -69.15 -27.19
CA LEU A 102 1.81 -69.42 -26.78
C LEU A 102 1.36 -70.80 -27.27
N ASP A 103 1.66 -71.15 -28.52
CA ASP A 103 1.23 -72.43 -29.11
C ASP A 103 1.99 -73.65 -28.52
N MET A 104 3.26 -73.45 -28.11
CA MET A 104 4.12 -74.55 -27.63
C MET A 104 4.14 -74.67 -26.11
N THR A 105 4.03 -73.59 -25.35
CA THR A 105 4.35 -73.61 -23.92
C THR A 105 3.18 -73.17 -23.04
N PHE A 106 2.15 -72.43 -23.59
CA PHE A 106 1.08 -71.91 -22.79
C PHE A 106 -0.08 -72.94 -22.70
N ILE A 107 -0.35 -73.45 -21.53
CA ILE A 107 -1.24 -74.57 -21.26
C ILE A 107 -2.63 -74.13 -20.84
N ASN A 108 -2.97 -72.89 -20.88
CA ASN A 108 -4.27 -72.33 -20.46
C ASN A 108 -5.00 -71.69 -21.64
N ALA A 109 -6.30 -71.51 -21.48
CA ALA A 109 -7.14 -70.84 -22.46
C ALA A 109 -6.65 -69.41 -22.71
N TYR A 110 -6.60 -69.00 -23.98
CA TYR A 110 -6.27 -67.66 -24.41
C TYR A 110 -7.01 -67.28 -25.69
N ALA A 111 -7.12 -65.97 -25.94
CA ALA A 111 -7.44 -65.39 -27.22
C ALA A 111 -6.34 -64.40 -27.61
N LEU A 112 -5.87 -64.45 -28.81
CA LEU A 112 -4.86 -63.53 -29.39
C LEU A 112 -5.51 -62.91 -30.64
N TYR A 113 -5.49 -61.56 -30.71
CA TYR A 113 -5.97 -60.87 -31.86
C TYR A 113 -5.13 -59.64 -32.18
N SER A 114 -5.07 -59.26 -33.49
CA SER A 114 -4.29 -58.10 -33.93
C SER A 114 -5.02 -56.82 -33.64
N THR A 115 -4.25 -55.80 -33.28
CA THR A 115 -4.75 -54.42 -33.10
C THR A 115 -4.91 -53.73 -34.42
N HIS A 116 -5.61 -52.60 -34.46
CA HIS A 116 -5.84 -51.78 -35.66
C HIS A 116 -4.54 -51.35 -36.40
N SER A 117 -3.44 -51.18 -35.68
CA SER A 117 -2.15 -50.76 -36.21
C SER A 117 -1.22 -51.93 -36.57
N HIS A 118 -1.75 -53.12 -36.65
CA HIS A 118 -0.97 -54.35 -36.97
C HIS A 118 -0.61 -54.37 -38.43
N THR A 119 0.65 -54.74 -38.73
CA THR A 119 1.13 -55.12 -40.07
C THR A 119 2.03 -56.34 -39.94
N PRO A 120 2.22 -57.12 -41.02
CA PRO A 120 3.15 -58.28 -40.98
C PRO A 120 4.57 -57.93 -40.55
N GLU A 121 5.05 -56.74 -40.93
CA GLU A 121 6.40 -56.24 -40.57
C GLU A 121 6.47 -55.74 -39.15
N LYS A 122 5.34 -55.30 -38.60
CA LYS A 122 5.24 -54.76 -37.25
C LYS A 122 4.03 -55.36 -36.54
N MET A 123 4.26 -56.52 -35.97
CA MET A 123 3.19 -57.24 -35.25
C MET A 123 2.73 -56.45 -34.02
N ARG A 124 1.43 -56.24 -33.92
CA ARG A 124 0.77 -55.66 -32.75
C ARG A 124 -0.41 -56.51 -32.38
N LEU A 125 -0.28 -57.19 -31.28
CA LEU A 125 -1.24 -58.23 -30.86
C LEU A 125 -1.80 -57.93 -29.48
N ARG A 126 -2.94 -58.48 -29.21
CA ARG A 126 -3.57 -58.36 -27.90
C ARG A 126 -3.91 -59.77 -27.39
N LEU A 127 -3.36 -60.12 -26.22
CA LEU A 127 -3.50 -61.38 -25.57
C LEU A 127 -4.53 -61.26 -24.43
N ILE A 128 -5.55 -62.07 -24.45
CA ILE A 128 -6.62 -62.20 -23.45
C ILE A 128 -6.58 -63.57 -22.85
N ILE A 129 -6.48 -63.66 -21.52
CA ILE A 129 -6.42 -64.94 -20.78
C ILE A 129 -7.51 -64.93 -19.75
N PRO A 130 -8.55 -65.79 -19.85
CA PRO A 130 -9.62 -65.91 -18.86
C PRO A 130 -9.10 -66.53 -17.58
N LEU A 131 -9.61 -66.05 -16.43
CA LEU A 131 -9.17 -66.52 -15.11
C LEU A 131 -10.25 -67.50 -14.54
N SER A 132 -9.79 -68.52 -13.79
CA SER A 132 -10.66 -69.47 -13.13
C SER A 132 -11.55 -68.87 -12.04
N ARG A 133 -11.03 -67.81 -11.39
CA ARG A 133 -11.77 -66.92 -10.45
C ARG A 133 -11.49 -65.45 -10.77
N THR A 134 -12.36 -64.59 -10.28
CA THR A 134 -12.08 -63.13 -10.29
C THR A 134 -10.95 -62.81 -9.31
N VAL A 135 -10.16 -61.82 -9.66
CA VAL A 135 -9.05 -61.31 -8.86
C VAL A 135 -9.27 -59.82 -8.50
N THR A 136 -8.68 -59.39 -7.39
CA THR A 136 -8.67 -57.97 -6.99
C THR A 136 -7.79 -57.16 -7.95
N PRO A 137 -7.87 -55.81 -7.97
CA PRO A 137 -7.00 -55.00 -8.79
C PRO A 137 -5.49 -55.20 -8.55
N ASP A 138 -5.09 -55.46 -7.29
CA ASP A 138 -3.68 -55.67 -6.93
C ASP A 138 -3.24 -57.08 -7.35
N GLU A 139 -4.05 -58.13 -7.10
CA GLU A 139 -3.82 -59.47 -7.63
C GLU A 139 -3.66 -59.46 -9.17
N TYR A 140 -4.54 -58.67 -9.86
CA TYR A 140 -4.44 -58.51 -11.31
C TYR A 140 -3.09 -57.94 -11.75
N ALA A 141 -2.61 -56.89 -11.05
CA ALA A 141 -1.30 -56.30 -11.37
C ALA A 141 -0.15 -57.27 -11.19
N ALA A 142 -0.17 -58.09 -10.14
CA ALA A 142 0.81 -59.15 -9.88
C ALA A 142 0.74 -60.28 -10.92
N VAL A 143 -0.48 -60.86 -11.12
CA VAL A 143 -0.72 -61.96 -12.05
C VAL A 143 -0.35 -61.58 -13.49
N SER A 144 -0.85 -60.42 -13.97
CA SER A 144 -0.57 -59.96 -15.34
C SER A 144 0.91 -59.70 -15.60
N ARG A 145 1.68 -59.19 -14.64
CA ARG A 145 3.13 -58.99 -14.73
C ARG A 145 3.88 -60.31 -14.75
N ARG A 146 3.52 -61.29 -13.91
CA ARG A 146 4.18 -62.61 -13.90
C ARG A 146 3.94 -63.35 -15.18
N ILE A 147 2.75 -63.31 -15.77
CA ILE A 147 2.45 -63.90 -17.08
C ILE A 147 3.28 -63.19 -18.18
N ALA A 148 3.29 -61.87 -18.17
CA ALA A 148 4.06 -61.11 -19.14
C ALA A 148 5.58 -61.37 -19.03
N ASP A 149 6.09 -61.61 -17.81
CA ASP A 149 7.49 -61.99 -17.56
C ASP A 149 7.84 -63.32 -18.19
N GLY A 150 6.95 -64.31 -18.01
CA GLY A 150 7.09 -65.63 -18.65
C GLY A 150 7.06 -65.59 -20.19
N LEU A 151 6.42 -64.58 -20.77
CA LEU A 151 6.28 -64.38 -22.21
C LEU A 151 7.21 -63.23 -22.72
N THR A 152 8.20 -62.86 -21.99
CA THR A 152 9.14 -61.73 -22.22
C THR A 152 8.46 -60.36 -22.02
N LEU A 153 8.55 -59.85 -20.84
CA LEU A 153 7.93 -58.62 -20.34
C LEU A 153 8.04 -57.39 -21.29
N ALA A 154 9.18 -57.27 -21.98
CA ALA A 154 9.48 -56.18 -22.90
C ALA A 154 8.57 -56.14 -24.17
N ARG A 155 7.85 -57.19 -24.47
CA ARG A 155 6.89 -57.27 -25.60
C ARG A 155 5.62 -56.52 -25.32
N PHE A 156 5.26 -56.27 -24.05
CA PHE A 156 3.98 -55.74 -23.62
C PHE A 156 4.03 -54.24 -23.23
N ASP A 157 2.99 -53.49 -23.56
CA ASP A 157 2.76 -52.13 -23.08
C ASP A 157 2.65 -52.10 -21.55
N PRO A 158 3.49 -51.36 -20.86
CA PRO A 158 3.44 -51.25 -19.40
C PRO A 158 2.09 -50.80 -18.82
N THR A 159 1.29 -50.04 -19.56
CA THR A 159 -0.05 -49.60 -19.13
C THR A 159 -1.07 -50.74 -19.11
N THR A 160 -0.75 -51.87 -19.69
CA THR A 160 -1.56 -53.05 -19.70
C THR A 160 -1.79 -53.64 -18.30
N PHE A 161 -0.87 -53.38 -17.36
CA PHE A 161 -0.97 -53.87 -15.97
C PHE A 161 -1.90 -52.98 -15.10
N GLU A 162 -2.40 -51.88 -15.65
CA GLU A 162 -3.40 -51.05 -14.96
C GLU A 162 -4.76 -51.71 -14.99
N PRO A 163 -5.42 -51.97 -13.82
CA PRO A 163 -6.69 -52.68 -13.79
C PRO A 163 -7.84 -52.05 -14.58
N ALA A 164 -7.81 -50.73 -14.74
CA ALA A 164 -8.82 -49.96 -15.49
C ALA A 164 -8.49 -49.79 -16.98
N ARG A 165 -7.44 -50.52 -17.48
CA ARG A 165 -7.01 -50.40 -18.88
C ARG A 165 -8.13 -50.85 -19.82
N LEU A 166 -8.43 -49.98 -20.80
CA LEU A 166 -9.32 -50.23 -21.91
C LEU A 166 -8.65 -51.11 -22.93
N MET A 167 -9.35 -52.18 -23.34
CA MET A 167 -9.06 -52.94 -24.55
C MET A 167 -10.10 -52.60 -25.62
N TYR A 168 -9.64 -52.10 -26.78
CA TYR A 168 -10.56 -51.86 -27.90
C TYR A 168 -11.08 -53.18 -28.48
N TRP A 169 -12.35 -53.19 -28.90
CA TRP A 169 -12.84 -54.27 -29.74
C TRP A 169 -12.02 -54.37 -31.04
N PRO A 170 -12.00 -55.56 -31.68
CA PRO A 170 -11.16 -55.74 -32.85
C PRO A 170 -11.63 -54.86 -34.01
N SER A 171 -10.68 -54.11 -34.59
CA SER A 171 -10.90 -53.35 -35.81
C SER A 171 -9.63 -53.47 -36.69
N ALA A 172 -9.80 -53.31 -38.00
CA ALA A 172 -8.73 -53.33 -38.95
C ALA A 172 -9.05 -52.38 -40.13
N PRO A 173 -8.05 -51.76 -40.76
CA PRO A 173 -8.19 -51.02 -41.99
C PRO A 173 -8.83 -51.88 -43.09
N GLU A 174 -9.35 -51.26 -44.15
CA GLU A 174 -10.02 -51.97 -45.28
C GLU A 174 -9.16 -53.07 -45.84
N ASP A 175 -7.89 -52.77 -46.14
CA ASP A 175 -6.86 -53.69 -46.70
C ASP A 175 -5.95 -54.33 -45.66
N GLY A 176 -6.17 -54.07 -44.35
CA GLY A 176 -5.34 -54.56 -43.25
C GLY A 176 -5.53 -56.02 -42.95
N GLU A 177 -4.43 -56.69 -42.61
CA GLU A 177 -4.46 -58.08 -42.15
C GLU A 177 -5.10 -58.12 -40.72
N TYR A 178 -5.88 -59.19 -40.49
CA TYR A 178 -6.43 -59.44 -39.16
C TYR A 178 -6.08 -60.88 -38.72
N VAL A 179 -5.33 -60.99 -37.61
CA VAL A 179 -4.92 -62.20 -36.99
C VAL A 179 -5.83 -62.46 -35.82
N PHE A 180 -6.39 -63.68 -35.75
CA PHE A 180 -7.13 -64.18 -34.59
C PHE A 180 -6.72 -65.64 -34.34
N ARG A 181 -6.36 -65.93 -33.07
CA ARG A 181 -6.06 -67.29 -32.57
C ARG A 181 -6.69 -67.51 -31.19
N TYR A 182 -6.92 -68.72 -30.82
CA TYR A 182 -7.37 -69.08 -29.48
C TYR A 182 -6.98 -70.50 -29.14
N ALA A 183 -6.86 -70.79 -27.83
CA ALA A 183 -6.75 -72.13 -27.32
C ALA A 183 -7.96 -72.45 -26.40
N ASP A 184 -8.54 -73.66 -26.58
CA ASP A 184 -9.63 -74.18 -25.77
C ASP A 184 -9.10 -75.11 -24.68
N GLU A 185 -8.42 -74.45 -23.72
CA GLU A 185 -7.75 -75.07 -22.59
C GLU A 185 -8.43 -74.66 -21.27
N PRO A 186 -8.08 -75.24 -20.11
CA PRO A 186 -8.57 -74.76 -18.82
C PRO A 186 -8.23 -73.30 -18.59
N PHE A 187 -9.15 -72.55 -17.92
CA PHE A 187 -8.87 -71.17 -17.52
C PHE A 187 -7.73 -71.09 -16.55
N LEU A 188 -6.95 -69.99 -16.69
CA LEU A 188 -5.78 -69.79 -15.85
C LEU A 188 -6.17 -69.74 -14.38
N ASP A 189 -5.48 -70.51 -13.54
CA ASP A 189 -5.60 -70.36 -12.10
C ASP A 189 -4.71 -69.24 -11.58
N PRO A 190 -5.32 -68.10 -11.12
CA PRO A 190 -4.52 -66.97 -10.61
C PRO A 190 -3.77 -67.30 -9.32
N ASP A 191 -4.28 -68.26 -8.49
CA ASP A 191 -3.64 -68.63 -7.23
C ASP A 191 -2.32 -69.38 -7.51
N ALA A 192 -2.32 -70.25 -8.52
CA ALA A 192 -1.09 -70.93 -8.97
C ALA A 192 -0.03 -69.91 -9.47
N VAL A 193 -0.46 -68.78 -10.13
CA VAL A 193 0.49 -67.75 -10.57
C VAL A 193 0.96 -66.94 -9.38
N LEU A 194 0.11 -66.57 -8.46
CA LEU A 194 0.48 -65.79 -7.26
C LEU A 194 1.47 -66.60 -6.38
N ALA A 195 1.28 -67.90 -6.27
CA ALA A 195 2.18 -68.83 -5.52
C ALA A 195 3.61 -68.88 -6.09
N THR A 196 3.83 -68.42 -7.31
CA THR A 196 5.20 -68.32 -7.87
C THR A 196 6.01 -67.14 -7.32
N TYR A 197 5.39 -66.23 -6.61
CA TYR A 197 6.09 -65.13 -5.89
C TYR A 197 6.51 -65.61 -4.50
N PRO A 198 7.65 -65.18 -3.98
CA PRO A 198 7.98 -65.37 -2.56
C PRO A 198 6.93 -64.71 -1.65
N ASP A 199 6.53 -63.49 -2.02
CA ASP A 199 5.42 -62.71 -1.46
C ASP A 199 4.85 -61.82 -2.57
N TRP A 200 3.67 -62.18 -3.11
CA TRP A 200 3.04 -61.39 -4.18
C TRP A 200 2.47 -60.05 -3.66
N THR A 201 2.31 -59.87 -2.36
CA THR A 201 1.83 -58.62 -1.76
C THR A 201 2.94 -57.57 -1.74
N ASP A 202 4.20 -57.96 -1.78
CA ASP A 202 5.30 -57.03 -1.93
C ASP A 202 5.49 -56.61 -3.38
N ALA A 203 5.02 -55.38 -3.69
CA ALA A 203 5.08 -54.81 -5.03
C ALA A 203 6.53 -54.63 -5.56
N SER A 204 7.54 -54.61 -4.68
CA SER A 204 8.96 -54.54 -5.07
C SER A 204 9.46 -55.82 -5.73
N LEU A 205 8.82 -56.95 -5.49
CA LEU A 205 9.12 -58.24 -6.08
C LEU A 205 8.45 -58.49 -7.44
N TRP A 206 7.61 -57.57 -7.89
CA TRP A 206 6.92 -57.72 -9.16
C TRP A 206 7.89 -57.58 -10.35
N PRO A 207 7.79 -58.37 -11.39
CA PRO A 207 8.58 -58.20 -12.59
C PRO A 207 8.35 -56.78 -13.16
N THR A 208 9.47 -56.08 -13.36
CA THR A 208 9.51 -54.78 -13.97
C THR A 208 10.55 -54.75 -15.07
N THR A 209 10.24 -54.15 -16.21
CA THR A 209 11.27 -53.85 -17.18
C THR A 209 12.05 -52.64 -16.68
N LYS A 210 13.42 -52.68 -16.75
CA LYS A 210 14.27 -51.50 -16.51
C LYS A 210 13.72 -50.20 -17.13
N PRO A 211 13.08 -50.23 -18.34
CA PRO A 211 12.41 -49.05 -18.89
C PRO A 211 11.26 -48.48 -18.06
N LEU A 212 10.60 -49.22 -17.16
CA LEU A 212 9.49 -48.74 -16.36
C LEU A 212 9.95 -47.83 -15.19
N GLU A 213 10.95 -48.27 -14.43
CA GLU A 213 11.57 -47.48 -13.38
C GLU A 213 12.36 -46.30 -13.98
N GLU A 214 13.12 -46.58 -15.06
CA GLU A 214 13.83 -45.53 -15.81
C GLU A 214 12.86 -44.54 -16.45
N ARG A 215 11.69 -44.95 -16.95
CA ARG A 215 10.63 -44.05 -17.47
C ARG A 215 9.97 -43.23 -16.36
N ALA A 216 9.68 -43.81 -15.20
CA ALA A 216 9.12 -43.08 -14.09
C ALA A 216 10.16 -42.07 -13.56
N ARG A 217 11.41 -42.46 -13.42
CA ARG A 217 12.54 -41.61 -13.03
C ARG A 217 12.85 -40.56 -14.09
N ALA A 218 12.86 -40.94 -15.39
CA ALA A 218 13.03 -40.01 -16.50
C ALA A 218 11.82 -39.09 -16.69
N LYS A 219 10.61 -39.50 -16.29
CA LYS A 219 9.43 -38.66 -16.27
C LYS A 219 9.51 -37.67 -15.10
N ALA A 220 10.00 -38.10 -13.94
CA ALA A 220 10.27 -37.21 -12.81
C ALA A 220 11.37 -36.19 -13.14
N SER A 221 12.46 -36.61 -13.78
CA SER A 221 13.55 -35.69 -14.17
C SER A 221 13.21 -34.73 -15.32
N LYS A 222 12.19 -35.05 -16.13
CA LYS A 222 11.67 -34.18 -17.21
C LYS A 222 10.47 -33.36 -16.78
N ALA A 223 9.88 -33.65 -15.63
CA ALA A 223 8.81 -32.85 -15.07
C ALA A 223 9.38 -31.49 -14.61
N GLU A 224 8.59 -30.46 -14.77
CA GLU A 224 8.90 -29.15 -14.17
C GLU A 224 9.07 -29.31 -12.66
N ASP A 225 10.17 -28.80 -12.11
CA ASP A 225 10.44 -28.90 -10.67
C ASP A 225 9.30 -28.24 -9.88
N PRO A 226 8.58 -28.97 -9.04
CA PRO A 226 7.46 -28.42 -8.29
C PRO A 226 7.88 -27.32 -7.32
N LEU A 227 9.16 -27.28 -6.92
CA LEU A 227 9.70 -26.26 -6.03
C LEU A 227 9.94 -24.93 -6.76
N GLU A 228 10.13 -24.94 -8.07
CA GLU A 228 10.32 -23.73 -8.89
C GLU A 228 8.98 -23.12 -9.36
N LYS A 229 7.88 -23.83 -9.18
CA LYS A 229 6.56 -23.33 -9.54
C LYS A 229 6.19 -22.09 -8.71
N ARG A 230 5.66 -21.08 -9.40
CA ARG A 230 5.15 -19.87 -8.75
C ARG A 230 3.74 -20.07 -8.19
N GLY A 231 3.39 -19.26 -7.21
CA GLY A 231 2.04 -19.24 -6.61
C GLY A 231 1.80 -20.42 -5.65
N ILE A 232 0.52 -20.64 -5.35
CA ILE A 232 0.09 -21.53 -4.26
C ILE A 232 0.59 -22.99 -4.39
N ILE A 233 0.68 -23.51 -5.61
CA ILE A 233 1.11 -24.90 -5.85
C ILE A 233 2.58 -25.06 -5.48
N GLY A 234 3.42 -24.15 -5.95
CA GLY A 234 4.85 -24.19 -5.64
C GLY A 234 5.13 -23.90 -4.17
N ALA A 235 4.43 -22.95 -3.58
CA ALA A 235 4.55 -22.65 -2.16
C ALA A 235 4.18 -23.85 -1.28
N PHE A 236 3.10 -24.57 -1.61
CA PHE A 236 2.72 -25.79 -0.92
C PHE A 236 3.80 -26.88 -1.06
N CYS A 237 4.35 -27.09 -2.26
CA CYS A 237 5.41 -28.07 -2.49
C CYS A 237 6.73 -27.71 -1.80
N ARG A 238 7.02 -26.43 -1.58
CA ARG A 238 8.19 -25.98 -0.80
C ARG A 238 7.97 -26.10 0.71
N ALA A 239 6.72 -25.93 1.15
CA ALA A 239 6.33 -26.08 2.55
C ALA A 239 6.30 -27.54 2.98
N HIS A 240 5.88 -28.42 2.07
CA HIS A 240 5.65 -29.83 2.35
C HIS A 240 6.35 -30.71 1.31
N GLY A 241 7.39 -31.44 1.72
CA GLY A 241 7.94 -32.53 0.93
C GLY A 241 6.96 -33.72 0.84
N ILE A 242 7.26 -34.67 -0.04
CA ILE A 242 6.43 -35.88 -0.16
C ILE A 242 6.39 -36.65 1.17
N THR A 243 7.54 -36.78 1.84
CA THR A 243 7.64 -37.47 3.14
C THR A 243 6.75 -36.80 4.19
N ASP A 244 6.84 -35.49 4.32
CA ASP A 244 5.99 -34.73 5.24
C ASP A 244 4.48 -34.92 4.95
N VAL A 245 4.11 -34.91 3.67
CA VAL A 245 2.73 -35.18 3.25
C VAL A 245 2.28 -36.57 3.70
N LEU A 246 3.10 -37.59 3.49
CA LEU A 246 2.76 -38.97 3.82
C LEU A 246 2.63 -39.20 5.33
N GLU A 247 3.50 -38.59 6.11
CA GLU A 247 3.61 -38.78 7.56
C GLU A 247 2.61 -37.91 8.36
N HIS A 248 2.34 -36.67 7.91
CA HIS A 248 1.53 -35.73 8.65
C HIS A 248 0.16 -35.44 8.01
N ILE A 249 0.11 -35.02 6.74
CA ILE A 249 -1.14 -34.61 6.10
C ILE A 249 -2.02 -35.82 5.75
N LEU A 250 -1.40 -36.90 5.24
CA LEU A 250 -2.05 -38.16 4.89
C LEU A 250 -1.78 -39.24 5.93
N ALA A 251 -1.50 -38.85 7.17
CA ALA A 251 -1.23 -39.77 8.28
C ALA A 251 -2.26 -40.91 8.35
N GLY A 252 -1.78 -42.15 8.49
CA GLY A 252 -2.64 -43.33 8.54
C GLY A 252 -3.15 -43.84 7.20
N ARG A 253 -2.88 -43.15 6.08
CA ARG A 253 -3.17 -43.66 4.73
C ARG A 253 -1.99 -44.42 4.12
N TYR A 254 -0.79 -44.13 4.59
CA TYR A 254 0.42 -44.80 4.20
C TYR A 254 1.21 -45.20 5.42
N THR A 255 1.98 -46.31 5.28
CA THR A 255 2.96 -46.79 6.27
C THR A 255 4.33 -46.93 5.61
N ALA A 256 5.34 -46.43 6.28
CA ALA A 256 6.72 -46.57 5.83
C ALA A 256 7.12 -48.06 5.77
N THR A 257 7.99 -48.42 4.85
CA THR A 257 8.61 -49.76 4.75
C THR A 257 10.02 -49.74 5.31
N ALA A 258 10.71 -50.87 5.26
CA ALA A 258 12.13 -50.94 5.60
C ALA A 258 13.06 -50.24 4.60
N GLN A 259 12.54 -49.81 3.46
CA GLN A 259 13.24 -49.02 2.44
C GLN A 259 12.80 -47.56 2.56
N ASP A 260 13.72 -46.63 2.72
CA ASP A 260 13.49 -45.21 3.01
C ASP A 260 12.67 -44.48 1.94
N ASP A 261 12.69 -44.94 0.70
CA ASP A 261 11.99 -44.33 -0.44
C ASP A 261 10.66 -45.00 -0.77
N ARG A 262 10.15 -45.96 0.05
CA ARG A 262 8.96 -46.75 -0.23
C ARG A 262 7.95 -46.72 0.89
N TYR A 263 6.69 -46.58 0.49
CA TYR A 263 5.53 -46.57 1.41
C TYR A 263 4.46 -47.55 0.94
N THR A 264 3.71 -48.07 1.88
CA THR A 264 2.57 -48.95 1.67
C THR A 264 1.26 -48.17 1.81
N PHE A 265 0.40 -48.27 0.81
CA PHE A 265 -0.96 -47.73 0.92
C PHE A 265 -1.84 -48.66 1.77
N VAL A 266 -2.36 -48.17 2.92
CA VAL A 266 -3.12 -48.98 3.89
C VAL A 266 -4.43 -49.51 3.32
N GLY A 267 -5.03 -48.82 2.34
CA GLY A 267 -6.25 -49.28 1.65
C GLY A 267 -6.03 -50.32 0.56
N GLY A 268 -4.79 -50.74 0.29
CA GLY A 268 -4.41 -51.75 -0.69
C GLY A 268 -4.05 -53.10 -0.04
N SER A 269 -3.88 -54.13 -0.88
CA SER A 269 -3.45 -55.47 -0.48
C SER A 269 -1.97 -55.72 -0.74
N THR A 270 -1.23 -54.71 -1.19
CA THR A 270 0.20 -54.80 -1.52
C THR A 270 1.06 -53.92 -0.64
N THR A 271 2.34 -54.24 -0.47
CA THR A 271 3.31 -53.49 0.34
C THR A 271 4.37 -52.83 -0.56
N GLY A 272 4.91 -51.66 -0.11
CA GLY A 272 6.01 -50.94 -0.77
C GLY A 272 5.72 -50.40 -2.18
N GLY A 273 4.46 -50.25 -2.52
CA GLY A 273 4.07 -49.89 -3.88
C GLY A 273 4.13 -48.38 -4.20
N LEU A 274 4.26 -47.48 -3.23
CA LEU A 274 4.50 -46.07 -3.48
C LEU A 274 6.03 -45.82 -3.38
N VAL A 275 6.56 -45.17 -4.39
CA VAL A 275 7.99 -44.82 -4.47
C VAL A 275 8.15 -43.30 -4.49
N VAL A 276 9.02 -42.77 -3.64
CA VAL A 276 9.34 -41.35 -3.50
C VAL A 276 10.61 -41.03 -4.31
N TYR A 277 10.62 -39.95 -5.06
CA TYR A 277 11.74 -39.45 -5.86
C TYR A 277 12.17 -38.08 -5.38
N ASP A 278 13.37 -37.97 -4.82
CA ASP A 278 14.02 -36.72 -4.35
C ASP A 278 13.16 -35.90 -3.41
N ASP A 279 12.22 -36.51 -2.66
CA ASP A 279 11.19 -35.89 -1.83
C ASP A 279 10.29 -34.85 -2.56
N LYS A 280 10.36 -34.83 -3.89
CA LYS A 280 9.62 -33.93 -4.77
C LYS A 280 8.43 -34.57 -5.46
N PHE A 281 8.55 -35.85 -5.75
CA PHE A 281 7.54 -36.63 -6.46
C PHE A 281 7.29 -37.95 -5.80
N ALA A 282 6.08 -38.45 -5.93
CA ALA A 282 5.69 -39.81 -5.57
C ALA A 282 5.06 -40.49 -6.78
N TYR A 283 5.27 -41.77 -6.93
CA TYR A 283 4.58 -42.64 -7.90
C TYR A 283 4.08 -43.89 -7.19
N SER A 284 2.76 -44.12 -7.25
CA SER A 284 2.16 -45.31 -6.63
C SER A 284 1.87 -46.39 -7.67
N HIS A 285 2.35 -47.59 -7.38
CA HIS A 285 2.03 -48.81 -8.09
C HIS A 285 0.81 -49.54 -7.52
N HIS A 286 0.29 -49.09 -6.38
CA HIS A 286 -0.93 -49.64 -5.79
C HIS A 286 -2.12 -49.37 -6.70
N ALA A 287 -2.80 -50.40 -7.14
CA ALA A 287 -3.91 -50.28 -8.07
C ALA A 287 -5.15 -49.58 -7.46
N THR A 288 -5.32 -49.70 -6.15
CA THR A 288 -6.43 -49.12 -5.39
C THR A 288 -6.13 -47.72 -4.80
N ASP A 289 -4.85 -47.29 -4.88
CA ASP A 289 -4.45 -45.96 -4.43
C ASP A 289 -5.05 -44.85 -5.32
N PRO A 290 -5.69 -43.80 -4.79
CA PRO A 290 -6.12 -42.66 -5.58
C PRO A 290 -5.03 -42.03 -6.45
N ALA A 291 -3.77 -42.10 -6.02
CA ALA A 291 -2.57 -41.64 -6.76
C ALA A 291 -2.00 -42.69 -7.70
N GLY A 292 -2.61 -43.88 -7.79
CA GLY A 292 -2.10 -45.03 -8.55
C GLY A 292 -1.85 -44.76 -10.03
N GLY A 293 -0.69 -45.13 -10.54
CA GLY A 293 -0.30 -44.96 -11.94
C GLY A 293 0.05 -43.52 -12.35
N GLN A 294 0.13 -42.59 -11.42
CA GLN A 294 0.39 -41.17 -11.66
C GLN A 294 1.66 -40.74 -10.94
N LEU A 295 2.42 -39.84 -11.58
CA LEU A 295 3.52 -39.13 -10.93
C LEU A 295 2.94 -37.86 -10.29
N CYS A 296 2.97 -37.79 -8.97
CA CYS A 296 2.37 -36.73 -8.18
C CYS A 296 3.45 -35.93 -7.45
N ASN A 297 3.36 -34.61 -7.44
CA ASN A 297 4.04 -33.77 -6.47
C ASN A 297 3.23 -33.74 -5.15
N ALA A 298 3.72 -33.07 -4.12
CA ALA A 298 3.05 -32.97 -2.83
C ALA A 298 1.60 -32.43 -2.93
N PHE A 299 1.38 -31.39 -3.72
CA PHE A 299 0.05 -30.82 -3.94
C PHE A 299 -0.91 -31.80 -4.60
N ASP A 300 -0.47 -32.49 -5.67
CA ASP A 300 -1.31 -33.45 -6.38
C ASP A 300 -1.60 -34.70 -5.53
N LEU A 301 -0.63 -35.15 -4.74
CA LEU A 301 -0.80 -36.30 -3.85
C LEU A 301 -1.89 -36.01 -2.80
N VAL A 302 -1.84 -34.87 -2.12
CA VAL A 302 -2.86 -34.46 -1.16
C VAL A 302 -4.20 -34.26 -1.85
N ARG A 303 -4.23 -33.61 -3.02
CA ARG A 303 -5.43 -33.37 -3.80
C ARG A 303 -6.19 -34.64 -4.12
N LEU A 304 -5.51 -35.68 -4.63
CA LEU A 304 -6.14 -36.93 -5.02
C LEU A 304 -6.71 -37.69 -3.84
N HIS A 305 -6.12 -37.55 -2.66
CA HIS A 305 -6.59 -38.21 -1.45
C HIS A 305 -7.69 -37.47 -0.68
N LEU A 306 -7.61 -36.13 -0.61
CA LEU A 306 -8.57 -35.34 0.13
C LEU A 306 -9.72 -34.84 -0.74
N PHE A 307 -9.47 -34.60 -2.01
CA PHE A 307 -10.43 -34.02 -2.95
C PHE A 307 -10.49 -34.81 -4.27
N PRO A 308 -10.71 -36.14 -4.23
CA PRO A 308 -10.70 -36.95 -5.44
C PRO A 308 -11.81 -36.55 -6.41
N PRO A 309 -11.51 -36.37 -7.71
CA PRO A 309 -12.53 -36.01 -8.69
C PRO A 309 -13.68 -37.01 -8.73
N GLY A 310 -14.92 -36.52 -8.62
CA GLY A 310 -16.12 -37.34 -8.54
C GLY A 310 -16.30 -38.13 -7.24
N GLY A 311 -15.47 -37.85 -6.22
CA GLY A 311 -15.52 -38.49 -4.90
C GLY A 311 -16.11 -37.56 -3.84
N THR A 312 -15.67 -37.76 -2.60
CA THR A 312 -16.14 -36.99 -1.42
C THR A 312 -14.94 -36.39 -0.71
N ALA A 313 -15.06 -35.12 -0.35
CA ALA A 313 -14.04 -34.41 0.45
C ALA A 313 -14.14 -34.79 1.94
N PRO A 314 -13.14 -34.48 2.77
CA PRO A 314 -13.15 -34.80 4.21
C PRO A 314 -14.34 -34.21 4.97
N ASP A 315 -14.91 -33.11 4.52
CA ASP A 315 -16.09 -32.44 5.09
C ASP A 315 -17.44 -33.12 4.69
N GLY A 316 -17.38 -34.23 3.95
CA GLY A 316 -18.55 -34.97 3.46
C GLY A 316 -19.18 -34.37 2.20
N THR A 317 -18.66 -33.28 1.65
CA THR A 317 -19.20 -32.68 0.42
C THR A 317 -18.70 -33.40 -0.83
N HIS A 318 -19.56 -33.44 -1.86
CA HIS A 318 -19.21 -34.05 -3.14
C HIS A 318 -18.19 -33.19 -3.89
N VAL A 319 -17.13 -33.81 -4.38
CA VAL A 319 -16.15 -33.18 -5.28
C VAL A 319 -16.61 -33.44 -6.72
N GLY A 320 -16.70 -32.34 -7.50
CA GLY A 320 -17.12 -32.42 -8.91
C GLY A 320 -16.05 -33.00 -9.84
N ASP A 321 -15.76 -32.29 -10.90
CA ASP A 321 -14.75 -32.68 -11.87
C ASP A 321 -13.30 -32.38 -11.39
N GLU A 322 -12.33 -32.60 -12.28
CA GLU A 322 -10.91 -32.31 -12.03
C GLU A 322 -10.68 -30.85 -11.66
N LYS A 323 -11.42 -29.91 -12.25
CA LYS A 323 -11.28 -28.47 -11.96
C LYS A 323 -11.76 -28.13 -10.54
N ASP A 324 -12.85 -28.78 -10.10
CA ASP A 324 -13.35 -28.62 -8.73
C ASP A 324 -12.36 -29.20 -7.71
N SER A 325 -11.79 -30.38 -8.02
CA SER A 325 -10.74 -31.00 -7.22
C SER A 325 -9.53 -30.07 -7.02
N VAL A 326 -9.01 -29.51 -8.10
CA VAL A 326 -7.90 -28.54 -8.05
C VAL A 326 -8.28 -27.29 -7.26
N ARG A 327 -9.50 -26.75 -7.48
CA ARG A 327 -9.99 -25.57 -6.77
C ARG A 327 -10.01 -25.78 -5.26
N ARG A 328 -10.55 -26.91 -4.80
CA ARG A 328 -10.62 -27.25 -3.37
C ARG A 328 -9.24 -27.44 -2.75
N MET A 329 -8.35 -28.06 -3.46
CA MET A 329 -6.96 -28.22 -3.00
C MET A 329 -6.23 -26.86 -2.91
N GLN A 330 -6.48 -25.94 -3.84
CA GLN A 330 -5.95 -24.58 -3.75
C GLN A 330 -6.52 -23.83 -2.54
N GLU A 331 -7.81 -23.99 -2.24
CA GLU A 331 -8.46 -23.42 -1.05
C GLU A 331 -7.86 -23.99 0.24
N TYR A 332 -7.59 -25.29 0.26
CA TYR A 332 -6.91 -25.96 1.38
C TYR A 332 -5.49 -25.41 1.58
N ALA A 333 -4.68 -25.36 0.53
CA ALA A 333 -3.32 -24.84 0.57
C ALA A 333 -3.26 -23.35 0.98
N ALA A 334 -4.28 -22.55 0.61
CA ALA A 334 -4.34 -21.14 0.99
C ALA A 334 -4.64 -20.92 2.49
N GLN A 335 -5.16 -21.95 3.17
CA GLN A 335 -5.42 -21.95 4.61
C GLN A 335 -4.28 -22.57 5.41
N ASP A 336 -3.41 -23.34 4.75
CA ASP A 336 -2.27 -24.01 5.38
C ASP A 336 -1.22 -23.01 5.86
N GLU A 337 -0.84 -23.10 7.14
CA GLU A 337 0.06 -22.15 7.81
C GLU A 337 1.48 -22.17 7.20
N ALA A 338 2.02 -23.36 6.95
CA ALA A 338 3.34 -23.52 6.36
C ALA A 338 3.42 -22.95 4.93
N THR A 339 2.37 -23.16 4.13
CA THR A 339 2.24 -22.57 2.79
C THR A 339 2.17 -21.05 2.83
N ARG A 340 1.41 -20.48 3.79
CA ARG A 340 1.31 -19.03 3.98
C ARG A 340 2.65 -18.42 4.41
N HIS A 341 3.38 -19.12 5.26
CA HIS A 341 4.73 -18.73 5.65
C HIS A 341 5.66 -18.68 4.43
N MET A 342 5.67 -19.72 3.60
CA MET A 342 6.45 -19.74 2.35
C MET A 342 6.11 -18.59 1.42
N LEU A 343 4.83 -18.29 1.22
CA LEU A 343 4.40 -17.15 0.41
C LEU A 343 4.83 -15.80 1.00
N SER A 344 4.88 -15.69 2.34
CA SER A 344 5.36 -14.47 3.00
C SER A 344 6.86 -14.28 2.81
N GLU A 345 7.64 -15.35 2.93
CA GLU A 345 9.08 -15.36 2.68
C GLU A 345 9.44 -14.98 1.23
N GLU A 346 8.69 -15.50 0.27
CA GLU A 346 8.86 -15.15 -1.14
C GLU A 346 8.64 -13.65 -1.40
N ARG A 347 7.57 -13.08 -0.81
CA ARG A 347 7.29 -11.64 -0.91
C ARG A 347 8.40 -10.80 -0.28
N ARG A 348 8.91 -11.20 0.90
CA ARG A 348 10.05 -10.51 1.54
C ARG A 348 11.28 -10.55 0.65
N ARG A 349 11.58 -11.71 0.08
CA ARG A 349 12.73 -11.91 -0.82
C ARG A 349 12.60 -11.10 -2.11
N GLN A 350 11.41 -11.08 -2.71
CA GLN A 350 11.14 -10.26 -3.87
C GLN A 350 11.29 -8.77 -3.56
N ALA A 351 10.75 -8.30 -2.43
CA ALA A 351 10.89 -6.92 -1.99
C ALA A 351 12.37 -6.53 -1.76
N ALA A 352 13.18 -7.43 -1.19
CA ALA A 352 14.61 -7.21 -1.02
C ALA A 352 15.36 -7.11 -2.35
N GLN A 353 15.03 -7.97 -3.32
CA GLN A 353 15.67 -7.96 -4.64
C GLN A 353 15.35 -6.70 -5.45
N GLU A 354 14.10 -6.23 -5.42
CA GLU A 354 13.66 -5.09 -6.24
C GLU A 354 13.91 -3.73 -5.58
N PHE A 355 13.82 -3.65 -4.25
CA PHE A 355 13.88 -2.39 -3.49
C PHE A 355 15.05 -2.32 -2.49
N GLY A 356 15.98 -3.30 -2.55
CA GLY A 356 17.12 -3.39 -1.65
C GLY A 356 16.78 -4.00 -0.29
N ASP A 357 17.81 -4.49 0.41
CA ASP A 357 17.66 -4.95 1.78
C ASP A 357 17.38 -3.77 2.72
N LEU A 358 16.56 -4.03 3.74
CA LEU A 358 16.45 -3.09 4.87
C LEU A 358 17.79 -3.11 5.61
N ASP A 359 18.48 -1.97 5.69
CA ASP A 359 19.67 -1.85 6.53
C ASP A 359 19.33 -2.38 7.92
N ASN A 360 20.12 -3.38 8.38
CA ASN A 360 19.92 -4.09 9.65
C ASN A 360 20.16 -3.22 10.88
N GLN A 361 20.28 -1.90 10.75
CA GLN A 361 20.45 -0.96 11.85
C GLN A 361 19.07 -0.36 12.19
N GLU A 362 18.48 -0.88 13.28
CA GLU A 362 17.31 -0.32 13.97
C GLU A 362 15.92 -0.57 13.37
N ALA A 363 15.69 -1.61 12.63
CA ALA A 363 14.34 -2.12 12.51
C ALA A 363 13.95 -2.69 13.90
N GLN A 364 13.30 -1.88 14.75
CA GLN A 364 12.51 -2.48 15.82
C GLN A 364 11.63 -3.54 15.15
N PRO A 365 11.70 -4.81 15.58
CA PRO A 365 10.85 -5.84 15.00
C PRO A 365 9.41 -5.33 15.04
N SER A 366 8.69 -5.41 13.93
CA SER A 366 7.24 -5.18 13.96
C SER A 366 6.72 -6.04 15.10
N GLN A 367 5.82 -5.55 15.93
CA GLN A 367 5.27 -6.30 17.08
C GLN A 367 4.74 -7.69 16.67
N ASP A 368 4.63 -7.95 15.39
CA ASP A 368 4.16 -9.20 14.79
C ASP A 368 5.02 -9.54 13.55
N GLU A 369 6.03 -10.38 13.73
CA GLU A 369 6.90 -10.84 12.63
C GLU A 369 6.13 -11.66 11.57
N HIS A 370 4.99 -12.21 11.94
CA HIS A 370 4.14 -13.08 11.10
C HIS A 370 2.92 -12.36 10.51
N TRP A 371 2.88 -11.01 10.51
CA TRP A 371 1.72 -10.25 10.02
C TRP A 371 1.34 -10.56 8.57
N GLN A 372 2.32 -10.91 7.72
CA GLN A 372 2.06 -11.27 6.32
C GLN A 372 1.24 -12.55 6.16
N GLU A 373 1.32 -13.44 7.14
CA GLU A 373 0.53 -14.67 7.17
C GLU A 373 -0.96 -14.39 7.45
N LYS A 374 -1.28 -13.22 8.01
CA LYS A 374 -2.66 -12.76 8.27
C LYS A 374 -3.33 -12.14 7.05
N LEU A 375 -2.59 -11.93 5.95
CA LEU A 375 -3.16 -11.40 4.72
C LEU A 375 -4.22 -12.35 4.16
N GLU A 376 -5.38 -11.80 3.83
CA GLU A 376 -6.39 -12.54 3.08
C GLU A 376 -5.90 -12.80 1.67
N MET A 377 -5.86 -14.09 1.28
CA MET A 377 -5.44 -14.50 -0.05
C MET A 377 -6.64 -15.07 -0.84
N ASP A 378 -6.54 -15.04 -2.15
CA ASP A 378 -7.41 -15.82 -3.00
C ASP A 378 -6.91 -17.28 -3.07
N ARG A 379 -7.68 -18.16 -3.73
CA ARG A 379 -7.34 -19.57 -3.92
C ARG A 379 -6.04 -19.82 -4.71
N GLN A 380 -5.50 -18.80 -5.37
CA GLN A 380 -4.25 -18.89 -6.13
C GLN A 380 -3.04 -18.41 -5.31
N GLY A 381 -3.25 -18.01 -4.05
CA GLY A 381 -2.24 -17.46 -3.17
C GLY A 381 -1.92 -15.98 -3.41
N LYS A 382 -2.75 -15.28 -4.21
CA LYS A 382 -2.62 -13.83 -4.42
C LYS A 382 -3.31 -13.08 -3.29
N VAL A 383 -2.68 -12.01 -2.83
CA VAL A 383 -3.28 -11.14 -1.81
C VAL A 383 -4.55 -10.50 -2.35
N ARG A 384 -5.65 -10.59 -1.61
CA ARG A 384 -6.94 -10.00 -2.01
C ARG A 384 -6.91 -8.49 -1.86
N ASP A 385 -7.53 -7.81 -2.81
CA ASP A 385 -7.73 -6.36 -2.79
C ASP A 385 -8.85 -5.97 -1.79
N THR A 386 -8.52 -6.01 -0.49
CA THR A 386 -9.41 -5.59 0.61
C THR A 386 -8.82 -4.41 1.38
N LEU A 387 -9.69 -3.60 1.99
CA LEU A 387 -9.22 -2.51 2.88
C LEU A 387 -8.45 -3.08 4.08
N GLY A 388 -8.82 -4.27 4.56
CA GLY A 388 -8.14 -4.97 5.65
C GLY A 388 -6.69 -5.30 5.30
N ASN A 389 -6.46 -5.88 4.12
CA ASN A 389 -5.11 -6.17 3.65
C ASN A 389 -4.28 -4.91 3.44
N LEU A 390 -4.85 -3.87 2.82
CA LEU A 390 -4.16 -2.58 2.65
C LEU A 390 -3.76 -1.97 3.99
N ALA A 391 -4.68 -1.98 4.97
CA ALA A 391 -4.40 -1.49 6.32
C ALA A 391 -3.29 -2.30 7.00
N LEU A 392 -3.34 -3.63 6.87
CA LEU A 392 -2.36 -4.52 7.46
C LEU A 392 -0.96 -4.29 6.88
N ILE A 393 -0.84 -4.16 5.56
CA ILE A 393 0.41 -3.85 4.86
C ILE A 393 0.93 -2.48 5.28
N LEU A 394 0.12 -1.43 5.19
CA LEU A 394 0.54 -0.07 5.51
C LEU A 394 0.96 0.08 6.99
N ARG A 395 0.39 -0.72 7.92
CA ARG A 395 0.79 -0.71 9.33
C ARG A 395 2.08 -1.44 9.61
N ASN A 396 2.31 -2.57 8.97
CA ASN A 396 3.32 -3.51 9.42
C ASN A 396 4.53 -3.63 8.47
N ASP A 397 4.43 -3.18 7.22
CA ASP A 397 5.56 -3.20 6.31
C ASP A 397 6.64 -2.21 6.80
N PRO A 398 7.86 -2.70 7.16
CA PRO A 398 8.93 -1.85 7.68
C PRO A 398 9.36 -0.75 6.71
N ARG A 399 9.18 -0.98 5.38
CA ARG A 399 9.50 0.01 4.35
C ARG A 399 8.51 1.18 4.30
N LEU A 400 7.34 1.03 4.92
CA LEU A 400 6.29 2.05 4.91
C LEU A 400 6.10 2.73 6.27
N LYS A 401 6.95 2.39 7.28
CA LYS A 401 6.83 2.89 8.66
C LYS A 401 6.96 4.41 8.77
N ASP A 402 7.73 5.03 7.89
CA ASP A 402 7.99 6.46 7.93
C ASP A 402 6.92 7.31 7.23
N ILE A 403 5.92 6.67 6.61
CA ILE A 403 4.74 7.38 6.13
C ILE A 403 3.85 7.69 7.34
N ALA A 404 3.74 8.97 7.67
CA ALA A 404 3.10 9.45 8.89
C ALA A 404 2.27 10.73 8.61
N TYR A 405 1.45 11.14 9.55
CA TYR A 405 0.70 12.39 9.46
C TYR A 405 1.41 13.51 10.20
N ASN A 406 1.82 14.54 9.48
CA ASN A 406 2.41 15.74 10.05
C ASN A 406 1.30 16.66 10.56
N ILE A 407 1.11 16.72 11.88
CA ILE A 407 0.07 17.50 12.55
C ILE A 407 0.28 19.01 12.34
N HIS A 408 1.51 19.47 12.20
CA HIS A 408 1.81 20.89 11.98
C HIS A 408 1.46 21.33 10.54
N ARG A 409 1.71 20.46 9.57
CA ARG A 409 1.40 20.72 8.15
C ARG A 409 -0.02 20.31 7.76
N ASN A 410 -0.72 19.57 8.62
CA ASN A 410 -2.03 18.97 8.35
C ASN A 410 -2.05 18.10 7.09
N GLY A 411 -1.10 17.18 6.97
CA GLY A 411 -0.99 16.34 5.80
C GLY A 411 -0.09 15.14 5.99
N ILE A 412 -0.17 14.19 5.05
CA ILE A 412 0.75 13.05 5.01
C ILE A 412 2.17 13.57 4.76
N ASP A 413 3.14 12.93 5.36
CA ASP A 413 4.56 13.25 5.24
C ASP A 413 5.39 11.96 5.26
N ILE A 414 6.62 12.03 4.79
CA ILE A 414 7.63 10.99 4.93
C ILE A 414 8.62 11.47 5.99
N ARG A 415 8.59 10.82 7.16
CA ARG A 415 9.56 11.10 8.21
C ARG A 415 10.97 10.78 7.75
N ARG A 416 11.92 11.57 8.23
CA ARG A 416 13.35 11.38 7.97
C ARG A 416 14.11 11.39 9.28
N ASP A 417 15.12 10.54 9.35
CA ASP A 417 16.09 10.56 10.47
C ASP A 417 16.98 11.81 10.44
N ALA A 418 17.90 11.90 11.39
CA ALA A 418 18.84 13.02 11.51
C ALA A 418 19.76 13.16 10.28
N GLU A 419 20.04 12.05 9.60
CA GLU A 419 20.85 11.98 8.37
C GLU A 419 20.04 12.24 7.10
N GLY A 420 18.73 12.47 7.22
CA GLY A 420 17.82 12.73 6.10
C GLY A 420 17.32 11.49 5.36
N ARG A 421 17.54 10.28 5.91
CA ARG A 421 17.09 9.00 5.34
C ARG A 421 15.66 8.67 5.77
N SER A 422 15.00 7.85 5.00
CA SER A 422 13.68 7.29 5.31
C SER A 422 13.59 5.84 4.88
N SER A 423 12.63 5.11 5.43
CA SER A 423 12.42 3.70 5.12
C SER A 423 11.75 3.44 3.78
N VAL A 424 11.14 4.47 3.15
CA VAL A 424 10.40 4.26 1.90
C VAL A 424 11.31 3.77 0.77
N PRO A 425 10.87 2.78 -0.03
CA PRO A 425 11.70 2.12 -1.04
C PRO A 425 11.85 2.96 -2.34
N TRP A 426 11.59 4.25 -2.28
CA TRP A 426 11.81 5.22 -3.38
C TRP A 426 12.45 6.48 -2.86
N VAL A 427 12.99 7.29 -3.77
CA VAL A 427 13.59 8.58 -3.44
C VAL A 427 12.53 9.67 -3.56
N PRO A 428 12.09 10.30 -2.45
CA PRO A 428 11.17 11.43 -2.51
C PRO A 428 11.79 12.63 -3.21
N ILE A 429 11.09 13.22 -4.19
CA ILE A 429 11.59 14.34 -5.00
C ILE A 429 11.77 15.61 -4.16
N LYS A 430 10.92 15.81 -3.17
CA LYS A 430 10.95 16.97 -2.26
C LYS A 430 10.47 16.59 -0.86
N ALA A 431 10.69 17.45 0.10
CA ALA A 431 10.17 17.27 1.46
C ALA A 431 8.63 17.27 1.48
N GLY A 432 8.06 16.43 2.32
CA GLY A 432 6.62 16.20 2.42
C GLY A 432 6.13 15.16 1.41
N TRP A 433 4.82 14.88 1.47
CA TRP A 433 4.15 13.96 0.57
C TRP A 433 3.65 14.68 -0.69
N ASN A 434 3.79 14.04 -1.84
CA ASN A 434 3.29 14.55 -3.13
C ASN A 434 2.73 13.42 -4.02
N GLU A 435 2.18 13.76 -5.19
CA GLU A 435 1.57 12.79 -6.11
C GLU A 435 2.57 11.75 -6.66
N SER A 436 3.87 12.09 -6.76
CA SER A 436 4.88 11.12 -7.18
C SER A 436 5.11 10.04 -6.12
N ASP A 437 5.01 10.40 -4.83
CA ASP A 437 5.12 9.44 -3.73
C ASP A 437 3.93 8.49 -3.71
N LEU A 438 2.73 8.99 -4.02
CA LEU A 438 1.55 8.16 -4.16
C LEU A 438 1.70 7.16 -5.32
N GLY A 439 2.23 7.62 -6.47
CA GLY A 439 2.52 6.74 -7.61
C GLY A 439 3.58 5.68 -7.28
N ALA A 440 4.64 6.06 -6.58
CA ALA A 440 5.69 5.15 -6.13
C ALA A 440 5.16 4.09 -5.14
N LEU A 441 4.30 4.50 -4.21
CA LEU A 441 3.62 3.57 -3.30
C LEU A 441 2.72 2.59 -4.07
N GLN A 442 2.01 3.03 -5.09
CA GLN A 442 1.18 2.14 -5.92
C GLN A 442 2.03 1.10 -6.65
N ILE A 443 3.16 1.52 -7.25
CA ILE A 443 4.11 0.62 -7.90
C ILE A 443 4.64 -0.40 -6.88
N TYR A 444 5.03 0.04 -5.70
CA TYR A 444 5.51 -0.82 -4.64
C TYR A 444 4.46 -1.88 -4.23
N LEU A 445 3.21 -1.46 -3.99
CA LEU A 445 2.12 -2.36 -3.61
C LEU A 445 1.78 -3.37 -4.72
N GLU A 446 1.86 -2.97 -5.97
CA GLU A 446 1.63 -3.86 -7.11
C GLU A 446 2.75 -4.89 -7.26
N HIS A 447 4.01 -4.47 -7.20
CA HIS A 447 5.16 -5.36 -7.38
C HIS A 447 5.31 -6.38 -6.24
N VAL A 448 5.17 -5.93 -4.99
CA VAL A 448 5.41 -6.79 -3.81
C VAL A 448 4.18 -7.62 -3.43
N TYR A 449 2.99 -7.02 -3.51
CA TYR A 449 1.76 -7.64 -3.02
C TYR A 449 0.75 -7.98 -4.12
N GLY A 450 1.01 -7.57 -5.37
CA GLY A 450 0.08 -7.76 -6.49
C GLY A 450 -1.20 -6.92 -6.36
N LEU A 451 -1.18 -5.80 -5.61
CA LEU A 451 -2.35 -4.98 -5.33
C LEU A 451 -2.36 -3.71 -6.20
N TYR A 452 -3.41 -3.57 -7.01
CA TYR A 452 -3.67 -2.35 -7.79
C TYR A 452 -5.00 -1.72 -7.37
N THR A 453 -4.96 -0.74 -6.46
CA THR A 453 -6.14 -0.20 -5.78
C THR A 453 -6.16 1.32 -5.64
N PRO A 454 -6.04 2.10 -6.73
CA PRO A 454 -5.91 3.56 -6.64
C PRO A 454 -7.08 4.24 -5.94
N SER A 455 -8.29 3.74 -6.10
CA SER A 455 -9.49 4.34 -5.50
C SER A 455 -9.60 4.15 -3.98
N LYS A 456 -9.08 3.05 -3.45
CA LYS A 456 -9.12 2.71 -2.01
C LYS A 456 -7.92 3.27 -1.25
N LEU A 457 -6.78 3.44 -1.94
CA LEU A 457 -5.50 3.73 -1.33
C LEU A 457 -5.47 5.08 -0.60
N LYS A 458 -5.98 6.15 -1.21
CA LYS A 458 -5.92 7.51 -0.61
C LYS A 458 -6.58 7.58 0.76
N GLY A 459 -7.76 6.98 0.91
CA GLY A 459 -8.50 7.01 2.18
C GLY A 459 -7.84 6.20 3.28
N ILE A 460 -7.42 4.97 2.96
CA ILE A 460 -6.78 4.11 3.94
C ILE A 460 -5.39 4.61 4.33
N LEU A 461 -4.64 5.17 3.37
CA LEU A 461 -3.32 5.75 3.60
C LEU A 461 -3.41 6.91 4.60
N LEU A 462 -4.39 7.80 4.45
CA LEU A 462 -4.61 8.91 5.39
C LEU A 462 -4.95 8.37 6.79
N ALA A 463 -5.82 7.36 6.89
CA ALA A 463 -6.20 6.78 8.17
C ALA A 463 -4.99 6.15 8.89
N ILE A 464 -4.18 5.37 8.17
CA ILE A 464 -2.99 4.72 8.76
C ILE A 464 -1.89 5.73 9.07
N ALA A 465 -1.67 6.73 8.21
CA ALA A 465 -0.72 7.80 8.49
C ALA A 465 -1.12 8.58 9.75
N ALA A 466 -2.43 8.81 9.98
CA ALA A 466 -2.94 9.49 11.17
C ALA A 466 -2.66 8.72 12.47
N GLU A 467 -2.63 7.37 12.44
CA GLU A 467 -2.22 6.54 13.58
C GLU A 467 -0.76 6.83 14.00
N ARG A 468 0.07 7.30 13.07
CA ARG A 468 1.47 7.67 13.26
C ARG A 468 1.66 9.19 13.24
N GLY A 469 0.63 9.91 13.73
CA GLY A 469 0.69 11.37 13.78
C GLY A 469 1.86 11.87 14.61
N TYR A 470 2.62 12.83 14.07
CA TYR A 470 3.75 13.46 14.75
C TYR A 470 3.73 14.97 14.57
N HIS A 471 4.41 15.68 15.45
CA HIS A 471 4.50 17.14 15.39
C HIS A 471 5.98 17.57 15.30
N PRO A 472 6.50 17.91 14.13
CA PRO A 472 7.94 18.07 13.92
C PRO A 472 8.60 19.15 14.78
N ILE A 473 7.85 20.19 15.19
CA ILE A 473 8.38 21.26 16.05
C ILE A 473 8.38 20.81 17.51
N ARG A 474 7.36 20.04 17.97
CA ARG A 474 7.41 19.46 19.32
C ARG A 474 8.54 18.47 19.45
N ASP A 475 8.65 17.56 18.48
CA ASP A 475 9.75 16.58 18.44
C ASP A 475 11.12 17.30 18.47
N TYR A 476 11.28 18.43 17.74
CA TYR A 476 12.47 19.26 17.76
C TYR A 476 12.70 19.85 19.17
N ILE A 477 11.71 20.56 19.74
CA ILE A 477 11.83 21.22 21.06
C ILE A 477 12.14 20.18 22.15
N GLU A 478 11.52 19.00 22.08
CA GLU A 478 11.70 17.93 23.07
C GLU A 478 13.04 17.19 22.91
N SER A 479 13.65 17.26 21.72
CA SER A 479 15.00 16.73 21.46
C SER A 479 16.13 17.67 21.82
N LEU A 480 15.81 18.93 22.15
CA LEU A 480 16.83 19.93 22.50
C LEU A 480 17.59 19.55 23.77
N PRO A 481 18.88 19.90 23.86
CA PRO A 481 19.61 19.87 25.12
C PRO A 481 18.87 20.68 26.20
N ALA A 482 18.96 20.24 27.43
CA ALA A 482 18.42 21.01 28.55
C ALA A 482 19.02 22.42 28.56
N TRP A 483 18.17 23.42 28.91
CA TRP A 483 18.66 24.80 29.06
C TRP A 483 19.82 24.89 30.05
N ASP A 484 20.90 25.53 29.64
CA ASP A 484 22.15 25.64 30.38
C ASP A 484 22.08 26.62 31.57
N GLY A 485 20.93 27.27 31.79
CA GLY A 485 20.71 28.26 32.85
C GLY A 485 21.15 29.68 32.51
N VAL A 486 21.70 29.91 31.33
CA VAL A 486 22.12 31.26 30.90
C VAL A 486 20.96 31.97 30.21
N PRO A 487 20.42 33.06 30.77
CA PRO A 487 19.33 33.81 30.18
C PRO A 487 19.80 34.56 28.91
N ARG A 488 19.16 34.23 27.77
CA ARG A 488 19.45 34.83 26.46
C ARG A 488 18.21 35.42 25.79
N VAL A 489 17.01 34.89 26.14
CA VAL A 489 15.77 35.31 25.51
C VAL A 489 15.46 36.79 25.73
N ASP A 490 15.71 37.31 26.92
CA ASP A 490 15.42 38.70 27.26
C ASP A 490 16.31 39.71 26.52
N THR A 491 17.57 39.37 26.28
CA THR A 491 18.52 40.22 25.59
C THR A 491 18.62 39.94 24.11
N LEU A 492 17.79 39.08 23.57
CA LEU A 492 17.83 38.60 22.18
C LEU A 492 17.93 39.72 21.15
N PHE A 493 17.06 40.73 21.24
CA PHE A 493 17.09 41.86 20.32
C PHE A 493 18.21 42.86 20.62
N VAL A 494 18.64 42.97 21.87
CA VAL A 494 19.75 43.82 22.27
C VAL A 494 21.04 43.27 21.72
N ASP A 495 21.30 41.97 21.96
CA ASP A 495 22.59 41.35 21.64
C ASP A 495 22.78 41.15 20.12
N TYR A 496 21.73 40.82 19.37
CA TYR A 496 21.84 40.49 17.93
C TYR A 496 21.35 41.58 16.99
N LEU A 497 20.51 42.49 17.44
CA LEU A 497 19.95 43.55 16.58
C LEU A 497 20.27 44.97 17.06
N GLY A 498 21.05 45.11 18.12
CA GLY A 498 21.44 46.38 18.67
C GLY A 498 20.27 47.25 19.12
N ALA A 499 19.20 46.65 19.54
CA ALA A 499 18.07 47.36 20.11
C ALA A 499 18.43 47.95 21.49
N ALA A 500 17.77 49.03 21.88
CA ALA A 500 17.95 49.64 23.20
C ALA A 500 17.60 48.62 24.31
N ASP A 501 18.43 48.51 25.34
CA ASP A 501 18.20 47.65 26.49
C ASP A 501 17.18 48.27 27.43
N THR A 502 15.93 48.01 27.18
CA THR A 502 14.79 48.52 27.96
C THR A 502 13.92 47.35 28.48
N ALA A 503 13.13 47.64 29.51
CA ALA A 503 12.16 46.64 30.01
C ALA A 503 11.15 46.24 28.93
N TYR A 504 10.82 47.15 28.00
CA TYR A 504 9.95 46.86 26.87
C TYR A 504 10.62 45.86 25.89
N THR A 505 11.83 46.16 25.44
CA THR A 505 12.53 45.32 24.47
C THR A 505 12.74 43.91 25.00
N ARG A 506 13.13 43.78 26.28
CA ARG A 506 13.28 42.49 26.97
C ARG A 506 11.95 41.72 27.03
N ALA A 507 10.84 42.40 27.44
CA ALA A 507 9.52 41.80 27.53
C ALA A 507 9.02 41.36 26.15
N VAL A 508 9.18 42.14 25.11
CA VAL A 508 8.76 41.81 23.73
C VAL A 508 9.52 40.57 23.21
N ALA A 509 10.82 40.47 23.43
CA ALA A 509 11.63 39.32 23.04
C ALA A 509 11.11 38.05 23.77
N ARG A 510 10.92 38.13 25.09
CA ARG A 510 10.40 37.02 25.90
C ARG A 510 9.02 36.56 25.41
N LYS A 511 8.08 37.49 25.27
CA LYS A 511 6.69 37.16 24.85
C LYS A 511 6.64 36.55 23.47
N MET A 512 7.44 37.05 22.51
CA MET A 512 7.51 36.49 21.16
C MET A 512 7.99 35.02 21.18
N MET A 513 9.11 34.76 21.87
CA MET A 513 9.69 33.42 21.93
C MET A 513 8.74 32.43 22.65
N VAL A 514 8.19 32.82 23.79
CA VAL A 514 7.24 32.00 24.53
C VAL A 514 5.95 31.78 23.74
N ALA A 515 5.45 32.80 23.01
CA ALA A 515 4.26 32.65 22.19
C ALA A 515 4.47 31.68 21.01
N ALA A 516 5.64 31.66 20.41
CA ALA A 516 5.98 30.69 19.39
C ALA A 516 5.89 29.25 19.92
N VAL A 517 6.43 28.99 21.12
CA VAL A 517 6.30 27.70 21.80
C VAL A 517 4.84 27.42 22.18
N ALA A 518 4.18 28.37 22.81
CA ALA A 518 2.80 28.20 23.27
C ALA A 518 1.83 27.82 22.16
N ARG A 519 1.97 28.39 20.98
CA ARG A 519 1.13 28.07 19.80
C ARG A 519 1.36 26.66 19.27
N VAL A 520 2.53 26.10 19.46
CA VAL A 520 2.82 24.70 19.10
C VAL A 520 2.19 23.72 20.12
N TYR A 521 2.28 24.01 21.41
CA TYR A 521 1.75 23.14 22.46
C TYR A 521 0.26 23.35 22.77
N ARG A 522 -0.25 24.57 22.51
CA ARG A 522 -1.65 24.95 22.68
C ARG A 522 -2.15 25.63 21.40
N PRO A 523 -2.38 24.88 20.33
CA PRO A 523 -2.83 25.41 19.04
C PRO A 523 -4.04 26.33 19.22
N GLY A 524 -4.05 27.48 18.55
CA GLY A 524 -5.11 28.48 18.66
C GLY A 524 -5.02 29.35 19.91
N VAL A 525 -4.04 29.20 20.79
CA VAL A 525 -3.86 30.11 21.92
C VAL A 525 -3.76 31.57 21.44
N LYS A 526 -4.43 32.48 22.15
CA LYS A 526 -4.49 33.87 21.72
C LYS A 526 -3.12 34.54 21.82
N PHE A 527 -2.62 34.98 20.68
CA PHE A 527 -1.46 35.83 20.53
C PHE A 527 -1.66 36.70 19.28
N ASP A 528 -2.19 37.89 19.46
CA ASP A 528 -2.53 38.82 18.39
C ASP A 528 -1.55 39.99 18.26
N SER A 529 -0.31 39.79 18.73
CA SER A 529 0.77 40.76 18.63
C SER A 529 1.80 40.35 17.53
N VAL A 530 2.34 41.31 16.86
CA VAL A 530 3.34 41.20 15.83
C VAL A 530 4.55 42.02 16.23
N VAL A 531 5.68 41.37 16.42
CA VAL A 531 6.97 42.07 16.60
C VAL A 531 7.41 42.60 15.26
N VAL A 532 7.71 43.88 15.18
CA VAL A 532 8.17 44.54 13.95
C VAL A 532 9.58 45.10 14.16
N LEU A 533 10.54 44.52 13.50
CA LEU A 533 11.93 45.01 13.51
C LEU A 533 12.08 46.19 12.56
N ASN A 534 12.35 47.40 13.08
CA ASN A 534 12.57 48.58 12.30
C ASN A 534 14.04 48.98 12.34
N GLY A 535 14.70 49.15 11.20
CA GLY A 535 16.09 49.54 11.12
C GLY A 535 16.65 49.50 9.71
N PRO A 536 17.92 49.89 9.53
CA PRO A 536 18.54 50.01 8.20
C PRO A 536 18.39 48.81 7.30
N GLN A 537 18.31 49.05 5.99
CA GLN A 537 18.28 47.99 5.00
C GLN A 537 19.59 47.19 5.02
N GLY A 538 19.51 45.87 4.82
CA GLY A 538 20.68 45.00 4.74
C GLY A 538 21.34 44.65 6.09
N MET A 539 20.81 45.08 7.24
CA MET A 539 21.32 44.72 8.55
C MET A 539 21.06 43.26 8.98
N GLY A 540 20.20 42.48 8.27
CA GLY A 540 19.95 41.06 8.54
C GLY A 540 18.72 40.76 9.36
N LYS A 541 17.70 41.64 9.42
CA LYS A 541 16.44 41.42 10.16
C LYS A 541 15.72 40.13 9.75
N SER A 542 15.49 39.92 8.45
CA SER A 542 14.87 38.69 7.94
C SER A 542 15.75 37.45 8.14
N SER A 543 17.10 37.61 8.00
CA SER A 543 18.03 36.53 8.29
C SER A 543 17.97 36.09 9.75
N PHE A 544 17.76 37.03 10.68
CA PHE A 544 17.58 36.72 12.10
C PHE A 544 16.35 35.83 12.34
N PHE A 545 15.18 36.22 11.81
CA PHE A 545 13.98 35.40 11.92
C PHE A 545 14.13 34.05 11.21
N ALA A 546 14.75 34.02 10.05
CA ALA A 546 15.02 32.79 9.32
C ALA A 546 15.91 31.81 10.12
N ARG A 547 16.88 32.32 10.86
CA ARG A 547 17.71 31.46 11.74
C ARG A 547 16.95 30.96 12.96
N LEU A 548 16.06 31.76 13.54
CA LEU A 548 15.18 31.33 14.63
C LEU A 548 14.18 30.24 14.18
N GLY A 549 13.54 30.43 13.03
CA GLY A 549 12.52 29.50 12.53
C GLY A 549 13.08 28.27 11.80
N GLY A 550 14.35 28.35 11.37
CA GLY A 550 15.02 27.30 10.59
C GLY A 550 14.16 26.87 9.38
N ARG A 551 13.97 25.57 9.21
CA ARG A 551 13.17 25.01 8.11
C ARG A 551 11.67 25.34 8.19
N TRP A 552 11.20 25.88 9.29
CA TRP A 552 9.80 26.28 9.49
C TRP A 552 9.60 27.81 9.43
N PHE A 553 10.54 28.52 8.85
CA PHE A 553 10.42 29.95 8.55
C PHE A 553 9.87 30.17 7.14
N SER A 554 9.08 31.24 6.97
CA SER A 554 8.65 31.69 5.64
C SER A 554 8.50 33.22 5.63
N ASP A 555 8.95 33.83 4.55
CA ASP A 555 8.76 35.24 4.19
C ASP A 555 7.77 35.43 3.02
N SER A 556 7.06 34.37 2.65
CA SER A 556 6.17 34.37 1.49
C SER A 556 4.77 34.95 1.74
N LEU A 557 4.45 35.32 3.00
CA LEU A 557 3.15 35.87 3.36
C LEU A 557 3.07 37.32 2.96
N THR A 558 2.10 37.66 2.11
CA THR A 558 1.83 39.04 1.69
C THR A 558 0.50 39.54 2.21
N ILE A 559 0.34 40.89 2.26
CA ILE A 559 -0.93 41.51 2.65
C ILE A 559 -2.03 41.17 1.66
N GLY A 560 -1.70 40.98 0.39
CA GLY A 560 -2.63 40.56 -0.64
C GLY A 560 -3.27 39.20 -0.30
N ASP A 561 -2.45 38.26 0.16
CA ASP A 561 -2.91 36.92 0.56
C ASP A 561 -3.91 36.97 1.71
N MET A 562 -3.75 37.91 2.66
CA MET A 562 -4.61 38.03 3.84
C MET A 562 -6.06 38.36 3.51
N LYS A 563 -6.32 38.88 2.30
CA LYS A 563 -7.67 39.18 1.78
C LYS A 563 -8.33 37.95 1.15
N ASP A 564 -7.55 36.93 0.86
CA ASP A 564 -7.98 35.76 0.11
C ASP A 564 -7.93 34.48 0.96
N LYS A 565 -8.48 33.38 0.42
CA LYS A 565 -8.41 32.05 1.01
C LYS A 565 -6.98 31.44 0.98
N ALA A 566 -6.07 32.03 0.22
CA ALA A 566 -4.70 31.55 0.07
C ALA A 566 -3.85 31.74 1.34
N ALA A 567 -4.12 32.75 2.17
CA ALA A 567 -3.30 32.98 3.37
C ALA A 567 -3.36 31.82 4.38
N PRO A 568 -4.50 31.24 4.72
CA PRO A 568 -4.57 30.07 5.61
C PRO A 568 -3.74 28.89 5.11
N GLU A 569 -3.72 28.63 3.81
CA GLU A 569 -2.90 27.56 3.20
C GLU A 569 -1.39 27.85 3.32
N LYS A 570 -1.00 29.13 3.17
CA LYS A 570 0.40 29.57 3.32
C LYS A 570 0.92 29.52 4.77
N LEU A 571 0.05 29.49 5.77
CA LEU A 571 0.45 29.32 7.17
C LEU A 571 0.85 27.88 7.51
N GLN A 572 0.35 26.89 6.74
CA GLN A 572 0.52 25.49 7.07
C GLN A 572 1.97 25.03 6.94
N GLY A 573 2.48 24.40 8.00
CA GLY A 573 3.83 23.88 8.04
C GLY A 573 4.91 24.92 8.39
N TYR A 574 4.53 26.16 8.73
CA TYR A 574 5.45 27.19 9.17
C TYR A 574 5.22 27.59 10.63
N TRP A 575 6.29 27.90 11.33
CA TRP A 575 6.32 28.30 12.74
C TRP A 575 6.46 29.81 12.92
N ILE A 576 7.36 30.42 12.13
CA ILE A 576 7.58 31.86 12.10
C ILE A 576 7.34 32.37 10.66
N LEU A 577 6.36 33.28 10.51
CA LEU A 577 6.08 33.90 9.22
C LEU A 577 6.41 35.39 9.29
N GLU A 578 7.21 35.85 8.36
CA GLU A 578 7.58 37.24 8.23
C GLU A 578 6.64 37.96 7.24
N LEU A 579 6.11 39.09 7.69
CA LEU A 579 5.50 40.10 6.84
C LEU A 579 6.59 41.10 6.45
N GLY A 580 7.09 40.97 5.24
CA GLY A 580 8.02 41.93 4.67
C GLY A 580 7.30 43.24 4.30
N GLU A 581 8.06 44.31 4.23
CA GLU A 581 7.64 45.61 3.67
C GLU A 581 6.36 46.21 4.29
N LEU A 582 6.30 46.28 5.62
CA LEU A 582 5.21 46.97 6.32
C LEU A 582 5.17 48.47 6.04
N ALA A 583 6.18 49.02 5.38
CA ALA A 583 6.27 50.41 4.94
C ALA A 583 5.23 50.68 3.82
N GLY A 584 4.52 51.77 3.95
CA GLY A 584 3.60 52.23 2.91
C GLY A 584 2.23 51.58 2.91
N LEU A 585 1.83 50.85 3.97
CA LEU A 585 0.53 50.26 4.14
C LEU A 585 -0.58 51.31 4.05
N LYS A 586 -1.56 51.14 3.16
CA LYS A 586 -2.81 51.95 3.19
C LYS A 586 -3.61 51.58 4.40
N LYS A 587 -4.45 52.55 4.91
CA LYS A 587 -5.30 52.33 6.08
C LYS A 587 -6.18 51.07 5.99
N VAL A 588 -6.68 50.74 4.79
CA VAL A 588 -7.51 49.54 4.53
C VAL A 588 -6.67 48.25 4.70
N ASP A 589 -5.39 48.29 4.38
CA ASP A 589 -4.51 47.15 4.50
C ASP A 589 -4.17 46.87 5.98
N VAL A 590 -3.96 47.91 6.78
CA VAL A 590 -3.76 47.80 8.23
C VAL A 590 -4.93 47.11 8.91
N GLU A 591 -6.17 47.45 8.58
CA GLU A 591 -7.36 46.81 9.13
C GLU A 591 -7.43 45.30 8.70
N THR A 592 -7.07 45.00 7.47
CA THR A 592 -6.98 43.61 6.99
C THR A 592 -5.94 42.80 7.78
N VAL A 593 -4.76 43.38 7.97
CA VAL A 593 -3.68 42.73 8.76
C VAL A 593 -4.16 42.55 10.21
N LYS A 594 -4.73 43.53 10.85
CA LYS A 594 -5.26 43.44 12.22
C LYS A 594 -6.34 42.36 12.35
N ALA A 595 -7.27 42.26 11.42
CA ALA A 595 -8.29 41.23 11.38
C ALA A 595 -7.69 39.83 11.20
N PHE A 596 -6.67 39.71 10.36
CA PHE A 596 -6.00 38.46 10.11
C PHE A 596 -5.16 37.97 11.31
N ILE A 597 -4.41 38.88 11.97
CA ILE A 597 -3.57 38.52 13.13
C ILE A 597 -4.41 38.05 14.32
N THR A 598 -5.61 38.64 14.49
CA THR A 598 -6.49 38.38 15.63
C THR A 598 -7.12 36.98 15.59
N ARG A 599 -7.10 36.28 14.42
CA ARG A 599 -7.68 34.96 14.30
C ARG A 599 -6.89 33.95 15.13
N GLN A 600 -7.60 33.07 15.81
CA GLN A 600 -7.04 31.95 16.57
C GLN A 600 -7.03 30.66 15.75
N ASP A 601 -7.97 30.55 14.82
CA ASP A 601 -8.18 29.44 13.90
C ASP A 601 -8.40 29.96 12.48
N ASP A 602 -8.02 29.15 11.53
CA ASP A 602 -8.27 29.38 10.12
C ASP A 602 -9.15 28.26 9.55
N LYS A 603 -10.16 28.66 8.75
CA LYS A 603 -11.10 27.72 8.13
C LYS A 603 -10.81 27.62 6.65
N PHE A 604 -10.38 26.44 6.22
CA PHE A 604 -10.18 26.18 4.81
C PHE A 604 -10.38 24.70 4.49
N ARG A 605 -10.44 24.40 3.22
CA ARG A 605 -10.54 23.04 2.69
C ARG A 605 -9.22 22.66 2.07
N HIS A 606 -8.63 21.56 2.50
CA HIS A 606 -7.45 20.99 1.85
C HIS A 606 -7.73 20.65 0.39
N SER A 607 -6.71 20.71 -0.46
CA SER A 607 -6.81 20.43 -1.90
C SER A 607 -7.44 19.08 -2.24
N TYR A 608 -7.48 18.15 -1.29
CA TYR A 608 -8.06 16.81 -1.40
C TYR A 608 -9.13 16.49 -0.35
N GLY A 609 -9.48 17.46 0.50
CA GLY A 609 -10.50 17.31 1.55
C GLY A 609 -11.92 17.47 1.00
N TYR A 610 -12.87 16.73 1.54
CA TYR A 610 -14.30 16.86 1.22
C TYR A 610 -14.99 17.94 2.06
N SER A 611 -14.44 18.26 3.24
CA SER A 611 -14.99 19.18 4.22
C SER A 611 -14.09 20.39 4.45
N VAL A 612 -14.70 21.48 4.91
CA VAL A 612 -13.99 22.62 5.49
C VAL A 612 -13.66 22.25 6.93
N GLU A 613 -12.41 22.39 7.31
CA GLU A 613 -11.91 22.05 8.64
C GLU A 613 -11.39 23.27 9.37
N ASP A 614 -11.43 23.23 10.70
CA ASP A 614 -10.86 24.26 11.58
C ASP A 614 -9.39 23.91 11.84
N HIS A 615 -8.51 24.86 11.54
CA HIS A 615 -7.06 24.72 11.73
C HIS A 615 -6.58 25.74 12.76
N PRO A 616 -6.50 25.35 14.05
CA PRO A 616 -5.97 26.21 15.10
C PRO A 616 -4.54 26.65 14.78
N ARG A 617 -4.27 27.96 14.87
CA ARG A 617 -2.95 28.52 14.51
C ARG A 617 -1.84 27.98 15.39
N GLN A 618 -0.77 27.54 14.75
CA GLN A 618 0.43 26.99 15.40
C GLN A 618 1.68 27.84 15.09
N CYS A 619 1.50 29.01 14.48
CA CYS A 619 2.57 29.91 14.08
C CYS A 619 2.43 31.28 14.74
N ILE A 620 3.54 32.03 14.77
CA ILE A 620 3.55 33.46 15.04
C ILE A 620 3.85 34.24 13.76
N ILE A 621 3.36 35.48 13.74
CA ILE A 621 3.63 36.40 12.65
C ILE A 621 4.58 37.48 13.19
N VAL A 622 5.63 37.75 12.47
CA VAL A 622 6.62 38.81 12.73
C VAL A 622 6.68 39.73 11.53
N GLY A 623 7.29 40.90 11.68
CA GLY A 623 7.43 41.84 10.57
C GLY A 623 8.77 42.51 10.55
N SER A 624 9.16 43.03 9.39
CA SER A 624 10.33 43.87 9.22
C SER A 624 10.01 45.12 8.37
N THR A 625 10.68 46.20 8.66
CA THR A 625 10.60 47.46 7.90
C THR A 625 11.92 48.20 7.88
N ASN A 626 12.12 49.01 6.86
CA ASN A 626 13.31 49.84 6.71
C ASN A 626 12.97 51.34 6.79
N ASN A 627 11.76 51.71 7.22
CA ASN A 627 11.29 53.06 7.17
C ASN A 627 11.64 53.82 8.45
N GLY A 628 12.65 54.73 8.39
CA GLY A 628 13.06 55.57 9.50
C GLY A 628 12.02 56.63 9.93
N ASP A 629 11.10 56.98 9.03
CA ASP A 629 10.05 57.99 9.28
C ASP A 629 8.74 57.41 9.86
N GLY A 630 8.80 56.17 10.34
CA GLY A 630 7.64 55.45 10.84
C GLY A 630 6.92 54.58 9.80
N PHE A 631 6.16 53.58 10.23
CA PHE A 631 5.46 52.64 9.36
C PHE A 631 4.00 52.43 9.75
N LEU A 632 3.58 52.89 10.91
CA LEU A 632 2.21 52.85 11.40
C LEU A 632 1.43 54.11 10.98
N ARG A 633 0.24 53.93 10.41
CA ARG A 633 -0.62 55.04 9.95
C ARG A 633 -1.90 55.24 10.74
N ASP A 634 -2.24 54.26 11.59
CA ASP A 634 -3.47 54.29 12.36
C ASP A 634 -3.16 54.59 13.81
N ILE A 635 -3.85 55.56 14.37
CA ILE A 635 -3.71 55.98 15.76
C ILE A 635 -4.46 55.07 16.71
N THR A 636 -5.42 54.33 16.16
CA THR A 636 -6.30 53.48 16.96
C THR A 636 -6.05 52.01 16.62
N GLY A 637 -5.65 51.21 17.61
CA GLY A 637 -5.47 49.75 17.40
C GLY A 637 -4.06 49.27 17.06
N ASN A 638 -3.05 50.14 17.17
CA ASN A 638 -1.65 49.83 17.01
C ASN A 638 -1.10 48.89 18.10
N ARG A 639 -1.83 48.68 19.18
CA ARG A 639 -1.42 47.81 20.31
C ARG A 639 -1.00 46.43 19.92
N ARG A 640 -1.35 45.99 18.69
CA ARG A 640 -0.94 44.67 18.13
C ARG A 640 0.45 44.68 17.53
N PHE A 641 0.95 45.84 17.18
CA PHE A 641 2.31 45.96 16.64
C PHE A 641 3.27 46.35 17.76
N TRP A 642 4.31 45.55 17.90
CA TRP A 642 5.36 45.82 18.88
C TRP A 642 6.64 46.24 18.13
N PRO A 643 6.84 47.54 17.87
CA PRO A 643 7.99 48.08 17.20
C PRO A 643 9.25 47.85 18.04
N VAL A 644 10.32 47.35 17.37
CA VAL A 644 11.64 47.29 17.98
C VAL A 644 12.62 47.95 17.04
N THR A 645 13.16 49.09 17.50
CA THR A 645 14.16 49.82 16.71
C THR A 645 15.51 49.12 16.81
N CYS A 646 16.02 48.73 15.62
CA CYS A 646 17.24 47.98 15.46
C CYS A 646 18.37 48.86 14.93
N THR A 647 19.59 48.61 15.41
CA THR A 647 20.81 49.30 14.96
C THR A 647 21.91 48.31 14.62
N THR A 648 23.02 48.78 14.05
CA THR A 648 24.18 47.93 13.76
C THR A 648 25.10 47.74 14.95
N SER A 649 24.69 48.16 16.15
CA SER A 649 25.54 48.16 17.37
C SER A 649 25.36 46.92 18.25
N GLY A 650 24.68 45.83 17.75
CA GLY A 650 24.56 44.56 18.48
C GLY A 650 25.93 43.94 18.76
N LYS A 651 26.00 43.18 19.87
CA LYS A 651 27.22 42.45 20.24
C LYS A 651 27.60 41.39 19.23
N HIS A 652 26.61 40.79 18.60
CA HIS A 652 26.70 39.73 17.61
C HIS A 652 25.98 40.13 16.32
N ARG A 653 26.31 39.45 15.23
CA ARG A 653 25.60 39.65 13.97
C ARG A 653 24.26 38.93 14.00
N PRO A 654 23.21 39.44 13.32
CA PRO A 654 21.88 38.84 13.36
C PRO A 654 21.82 37.35 13.01
N TRP A 655 22.69 36.91 12.08
CA TRP A 655 22.72 35.51 11.64
C TRP A 655 23.50 34.58 12.58
N GLU A 656 24.32 35.11 13.49
CA GLU A 656 25.07 34.35 14.51
C GLU A 656 24.14 33.82 15.61
N VAL A 657 22.88 34.25 15.67
CA VAL A 657 21.86 33.66 16.54
C VAL A 657 21.70 32.16 16.31
N ALA A 658 22.06 31.65 15.13
CA ALA A 658 22.06 30.23 14.81
C ALA A 658 22.96 29.39 15.74
N GLU A 659 24.02 29.97 16.32
CA GLU A 659 24.95 29.26 17.22
C GLU A 659 24.31 28.92 18.58
N VAL A 660 23.29 29.66 18.97
CA VAL A 660 22.64 29.52 20.28
C VAL A 660 21.14 29.23 20.16
N VAL A 661 20.62 29.00 18.95
CA VAL A 661 19.19 28.86 18.69
C VAL A 661 18.55 27.76 19.51
N ASP A 662 19.23 26.65 19.71
CA ASP A 662 18.76 25.52 20.49
C ASP A 662 18.58 25.90 21.97
N GLN A 663 19.51 26.63 22.53
CA GLN A 663 19.43 27.12 23.91
C GLN A 663 18.38 28.22 24.09
N LEU A 664 18.17 29.07 23.07
CA LEU A 664 17.07 30.03 23.09
C LEU A 664 15.70 29.35 23.12
N TRP A 665 15.50 28.30 22.31
CA TRP A 665 14.25 27.54 22.34
C TRP A 665 14.10 26.71 23.60
N ALA A 666 15.18 26.15 24.14
CA ALA A 666 15.15 25.46 25.44
C ALA A 666 14.77 26.41 26.58
N GLU A 667 15.31 27.65 26.61
CA GLU A 667 14.93 28.69 27.56
C GLU A 667 13.45 29.09 27.37
N ALA A 668 13.01 29.36 26.16
CA ALA A 668 11.63 29.72 25.85
C ALA A 668 10.64 28.60 26.25
N TYR A 669 11.01 27.35 26.03
CA TYR A 669 10.18 26.20 26.46
C TYR A 669 10.10 26.11 27.99
N ARG A 670 11.20 26.35 28.70
CA ARG A 670 11.21 26.41 30.15
C ARG A 670 10.31 27.53 30.68
N LEU A 671 10.39 28.72 30.09
CA LEU A 671 9.51 29.84 30.45
C LEU A 671 8.04 29.52 30.19
N PHE A 672 7.72 28.86 29.07
CA PHE A 672 6.38 28.38 28.77
C PHE A 672 5.87 27.39 29.83
N GLN A 673 6.72 26.43 30.23
CA GLN A 673 6.37 25.46 31.30
C GLN A 673 6.11 26.13 32.66
N GLN A 674 6.79 27.22 32.92
CA GLN A 674 6.60 28.04 34.14
C GLN A 674 5.31 28.89 34.11
N GLY A 675 4.58 28.89 32.99
CA GLY A 675 3.33 29.61 32.86
C GLY A 675 3.50 31.08 32.49
N GLU A 676 4.63 31.46 31.81
CA GLU A 676 4.84 32.83 31.30
C GLU A 676 3.65 33.27 30.47
N THR A 677 3.13 34.51 30.76
CA THR A 677 2.01 35.09 30.04
C THR A 677 2.38 35.59 28.65
N LEU A 678 1.42 35.62 27.71
CA LEU A 678 1.64 36.03 26.33
C LEU A 678 1.33 37.50 26.05
N TYR A 679 0.94 38.26 27.07
CA TYR A 679 0.60 39.70 26.97
C TYR A 679 1.60 40.51 27.81
N LEU A 680 1.73 41.78 27.48
CA LEU A 680 2.60 42.70 28.20
C LEU A 680 1.93 43.11 29.53
N PRO A 681 2.67 43.23 30.62
CA PRO A 681 2.16 43.85 31.86
C PRO A 681 1.73 45.31 31.67
N PRO A 682 0.81 45.88 32.42
CA PRO A 682 0.30 47.24 32.21
C PRO A 682 1.35 48.35 32.24
N GLU A 683 2.44 48.19 32.99
CA GLU A 683 3.58 49.12 32.98
C GLU A 683 4.34 49.08 31.66
N ILE A 684 4.49 47.90 31.08
CA ILE A 684 5.18 47.70 29.80
C ILE A 684 4.28 48.08 28.62
N GLU A 685 2.94 47.91 28.75
CA GLU A 685 2.00 48.39 27.72
C GLU A 685 2.09 49.92 27.52
N ARG A 686 2.32 50.68 28.59
CA ARG A 686 2.55 52.15 28.46
C ARG A 686 3.84 52.46 27.71
N MET A 687 4.89 51.66 27.90
CA MET A 687 6.12 51.81 27.11
C MET A 687 5.88 51.43 25.66
N ALA A 688 5.12 50.37 25.40
CA ALA A 688 4.73 49.95 24.06
C ALA A 688 3.95 51.05 23.32
N GLU A 689 3.04 51.75 24.00
CA GLU A 689 2.30 52.90 23.42
C GLU A 689 3.23 54.04 23.00
N ALA A 690 4.29 54.32 23.78
CA ALA A 690 5.30 55.29 23.41
C ALA A 690 6.08 54.90 22.13
N GLU A 691 6.57 53.65 22.07
CA GLU A 691 7.24 53.09 20.89
C GLU A 691 6.32 53.05 19.65
N GLN A 692 5.07 52.71 19.82
CA GLN A 692 4.05 52.73 18.76
C GLN A 692 3.80 54.15 18.25
N THR A 693 3.84 55.14 19.14
CA THR A 693 3.67 56.58 18.77
C THR A 693 4.87 57.09 17.99
N GLU A 694 6.08 56.66 18.38
CA GLU A 694 7.31 57.00 17.64
C GLU A 694 7.35 56.34 16.27
N ALA A 695 6.80 55.11 16.17
CA ALA A 695 6.70 54.41 14.92
C ALA A 695 5.59 54.92 13.98
N LEU A 696 4.78 55.93 14.39
CA LEU A 696 3.85 56.56 13.48
C LEU A 696 4.56 57.32 12.37
N GLU A 697 4.05 57.12 11.13
CA GLU A 697 4.60 57.83 9.97
C GLU A 697 4.48 59.34 10.12
N SER A 698 5.57 60.06 9.89
CA SER A 698 5.57 61.50 9.89
C SER A 698 4.87 62.02 8.63
N ASP A 699 3.80 62.82 8.83
CA ASP A 699 3.11 63.54 7.75
C ASP A 699 3.71 64.96 7.60
N VAL A 700 4.13 65.29 6.38
CA VAL A 700 4.67 66.62 6.07
C VAL A 700 3.72 67.76 6.57
N ARG A 701 2.43 67.48 6.63
CA ARG A 701 1.43 68.41 7.14
C ARG A 701 1.51 68.64 8.66
N GLU A 702 2.21 67.79 9.44
CA GLU A 702 2.34 67.95 10.89
C GLU A 702 3.08 69.29 11.23
N GLY A 703 4.15 69.58 10.51
CA GLY A 703 4.87 70.82 10.67
C GLY A 703 3.98 72.08 10.35
N MET A 704 3.18 71.96 9.29
CA MET A 704 2.25 73.02 8.90
C MET A 704 1.18 73.25 9.97
N ILE A 705 0.64 72.18 10.53
CA ILE A 705 -0.36 72.24 11.60
C ILE A 705 0.26 72.84 12.87
N ALA A 706 1.48 72.36 13.24
CA ALA A 706 2.18 72.90 14.42
C ALA A 706 2.41 74.40 14.33
N GLU A 707 2.96 74.90 13.20
CA GLU A 707 3.11 76.33 12.94
C GLU A 707 1.79 77.09 13.00
N TYR A 708 0.70 76.54 12.36
CA TYR A 708 -0.64 77.10 12.39
C TYR A 708 -1.22 77.20 13.81
N LEU A 709 -0.92 76.20 14.67
CA LEU A 709 -1.46 76.15 16.04
C LEU A 709 -0.75 77.14 16.97
N GLU A 710 0.52 77.47 16.75
CA GLU A 710 1.30 78.41 17.57
C GLU A 710 1.20 79.86 17.10
N LYS A 711 0.68 80.04 15.88
CA LYS A 711 0.49 81.43 15.35
C LYS A 711 -0.50 82.21 16.17
N LEU A 712 -0.08 83.39 16.68
CA LEU A 712 -0.97 84.30 17.40
C LEU A 712 -2.04 84.86 16.45
N LEU A 713 -3.27 85.02 16.95
CA LEU A 713 -4.42 85.42 16.17
C LEU A 713 -4.76 86.86 16.51
N PRO A 714 -5.35 87.69 15.61
CA PRO A 714 -5.92 88.97 15.90
C PRO A 714 -7.16 88.90 16.85
N GLU A 715 -7.47 89.88 17.67
CA GLU A 715 -8.61 89.82 18.58
C GLU A 715 -9.95 89.63 17.87
N GLU A 716 -10.06 90.12 16.66
CA GLU A 716 -11.24 89.96 15.79
C GLU A 716 -11.30 88.69 15.00
N TRP A 717 -10.46 87.70 15.26
CA TRP A 717 -10.39 86.43 14.49
C TRP A 717 -11.71 85.80 14.18
N ASP A 718 -12.63 85.73 15.15
CA ASP A 718 -13.92 85.15 14.96
C ASP A 718 -14.90 85.91 14.09
N ARG A 719 -14.57 87.17 13.76
CA ARG A 719 -15.34 88.02 12.85
C ARG A 719 -14.83 88.09 11.45
N MET A 720 -13.53 87.67 11.24
CA MET A 720 -12.85 87.64 9.94
C MET A 720 -13.41 86.44 9.07
N ASP A 721 -13.68 86.83 7.81
CA ASP A 721 -14.06 85.82 6.82
C ASP A 721 -12.89 84.87 6.45
N LEU A 722 -13.14 83.78 5.70
CA LEU A 722 -12.12 82.78 5.38
C LEU A 722 -10.97 83.33 4.52
N SER A 723 -11.27 84.36 3.64
CA SER A 723 -10.23 84.98 2.82
C SER A 723 -9.29 85.81 3.65
N GLU A 724 -9.88 86.60 4.57
CA GLU A 724 -9.10 87.43 5.53
C GLU A 724 -8.24 86.54 6.46
N ARG A 725 -8.78 85.45 6.99
CA ARG A 725 -8.02 84.46 7.81
C ARG A 725 -6.84 83.86 7.08
N ARG A 726 -7.07 83.44 5.83
CA ARG A 726 -6.02 82.89 4.98
C ARG A 726 -4.96 83.90 4.60
N GLY A 727 -5.38 85.16 4.29
CA GLY A 727 -4.46 86.25 4.03
C GLY A 727 -3.60 86.58 5.24
N PHE A 728 -4.16 86.69 6.41
CA PHE A 728 -3.41 86.85 7.65
C PHE A 728 -2.41 85.73 7.91
N LEU A 729 -2.84 84.52 7.77
CA LEU A 729 -2.00 83.37 7.99
C LEU A 729 -0.76 83.30 6.99
N ARG A 730 -0.94 83.74 5.78
CA ARG A 730 0.07 83.83 4.74
C ARG A 730 0.92 85.13 4.83
N GLY A 731 0.55 86.04 5.68
CA GLY A 731 1.23 87.36 5.80
C GLY A 731 1.02 88.27 4.62
N ASP A 732 -0.16 88.11 3.93
CA ASP A 732 -0.54 88.96 2.79
C ASP A 732 -1.06 90.35 3.29
N PRO A 733 -0.31 91.44 2.96
CA PRO A 733 -0.69 92.80 3.39
C PRO A 733 -2.01 93.29 2.85
N PHE A 734 -2.49 92.79 1.71
CA PHE A 734 -3.73 93.23 1.08
C PHE A 734 -4.97 92.52 1.63
N THR A 735 -4.92 91.21 1.78
CA THR A 735 -6.08 90.49 2.31
C THR A 735 -6.04 90.29 3.82
N GLY A 736 -4.83 90.26 4.43
CA GLY A 736 -4.58 90.10 5.86
C GLY A 736 -4.75 91.47 6.63
N GLY A 737 -4.82 92.59 5.94
CA GLY A 737 -5.05 93.91 6.52
C GLY A 737 -4.05 94.48 7.47
N GLY A 738 -2.76 94.06 7.44
CA GLY A 738 -1.75 94.57 8.35
C GLY A 738 -1.95 94.30 9.83
N ARG A 739 -2.86 93.35 10.18
CA ARG A 739 -3.21 93.00 11.56
C ARG A 739 -2.09 92.33 12.29
N THR A 740 -2.00 92.60 13.61
CA THR A 740 -1.00 91.96 14.47
C THR A 740 -1.70 90.84 15.30
N GLY A 741 -1.14 89.64 15.37
CA GLY A 741 -1.65 88.58 16.24
C GLY A 741 -1.25 88.86 17.70
N THR A 742 -2.21 88.78 18.60
CA THR A 742 -2.04 88.98 20.04
C THR A 742 -2.67 87.90 20.89
N VAL A 743 -3.62 87.11 20.32
CA VAL A 743 -4.42 86.13 21.06
C VAL A 743 -3.87 84.70 20.69
N ARG A 744 -3.60 83.92 21.69
CA ARG A 744 -3.21 82.53 21.52
C ARG A 744 -4.41 81.66 21.19
N ARG A 745 -4.30 80.77 20.23
CA ARG A 745 -5.34 79.81 19.85
C ARG A 745 -5.57 78.82 20.98
N THR A 746 -6.82 78.66 21.45
CA THR A 746 -7.23 77.81 22.55
C THR A 746 -8.08 76.61 22.07
N VAL A 747 -8.72 76.76 20.91
CA VAL A 747 -9.66 75.78 20.36
C VAL A 747 -9.42 75.67 18.86
N VAL A 748 -9.49 74.43 18.34
CA VAL A 748 -9.34 74.15 16.89
C VAL A 748 -10.22 72.98 16.50
N SER A 749 -10.73 72.99 15.28
CA SER A 749 -11.41 71.83 14.64
C SER A 749 -10.70 71.39 13.39
N ALA A 750 -10.94 70.15 12.93
CA ALA A 750 -10.33 69.64 11.70
C ALA A 750 -10.72 70.45 10.46
N VAL A 751 -11.94 70.97 10.40
CA VAL A 751 -12.38 71.81 9.28
C VAL A 751 -11.66 73.14 9.24
N GLU A 752 -11.35 73.75 10.41
CA GLU A 752 -10.54 74.94 10.49
C GLU A 752 -9.10 74.71 9.96
N ILE A 753 -8.46 73.61 10.37
CA ILE A 753 -7.17 73.26 9.83
C ILE A 753 -7.22 73.01 8.33
N TRP A 754 -8.24 72.28 7.85
CA TRP A 754 -8.44 72.00 6.43
C TRP A 754 -8.60 73.29 5.61
N ALA A 755 -9.44 74.17 6.10
CA ALA A 755 -9.76 75.41 5.40
C ALA A 755 -8.68 76.52 5.55
N GLU A 756 -8.24 76.74 6.75
CA GLU A 756 -7.33 77.86 7.05
C GLU A 756 -5.87 77.52 6.86
N CYS A 757 -5.39 76.34 7.37
CA CYS A 757 -4.03 75.92 7.27
C CYS A 757 -3.67 75.38 5.88
N PHE A 758 -4.51 74.43 5.37
CA PHE A 758 -4.28 73.80 4.07
C PHE A 758 -4.87 74.58 2.90
N GLY A 759 -5.61 75.66 3.15
CA GLY A 759 -6.18 76.49 2.09
C GLY A 759 -7.26 75.77 1.22
N LYS A 760 -7.87 74.70 1.65
CA LYS A 760 -8.85 73.96 0.91
C LYS A 760 -10.30 74.34 1.22
N GLU A 761 -11.26 74.06 0.33
CA GLU A 761 -12.64 74.40 0.58
C GLU A 761 -13.21 73.51 1.75
N PRO A 762 -13.93 74.14 2.72
CA PRO A 762 -14.44 73.47 3.90
C PRO A 762 -15.36 72.27 3.59
N THR A 763 -16.10 72.33 2.51
CA THR A 763 -17.03 71.28 2.07
C THR A 763 -16.39 70.10 1.42
N THR A 764 -15.09 70.16 1.08
CA THR A 764 -14.33 69.09 0.43
C THR A 764 -13.67 68.15 1.42
N ILE A 765 -13.71 68.42 2.70
CA ILE A 765 -13.12 67.58 3.74
C ILE A 765 -13.81 66.21 3.80
N ARG A 766 -13.07 65.16 3.67
CA ARG A 766 -13.55 63.78 3.82
C ARG A 766 -13.38 63.31 5.25
N ARG A 767 -14.11 62.25 5.56
CA ARG A 767 -14.01 61.61 6.88
C ARG A 767 -12.59 61.13 7.19
N SER A 768 -11.87 60.61 6.16
CA SER A 768 -10.48 60.25 6.26
C SER A 768 -9.59 61.44 6.64
N ASP A 769 -9.77 62.59 5.99
CA ASP A 769 -8.95 63.78 6.24
C ASP A 769 -9.14 64.30 7.67
N THR A 770 -10.37 64.19 8.18
CA THR A 770 -10.68 64.55 9.58
C THR A 770 -9.92 63.65 10.57
N TYR A 771 -9.88 62.32 10.28
CA TYR A 771 -9.16 61.38 11.13
C TYR A 771 -7.64 61.61 11.07
N ASP A 772 -7.09 61.89 9.89
CA ASP A 772 -5.67 62.20 9.72
C ASP A 772 -5.31 63.46 10.50
N ILE A 773 -6.06 64.53 10.39
CA ILE A 773 -5.86 65.78 11.13
C ILE A 773 -5.92 65.54 12.65
N PHE A 774 -6.88 64.79 13.11
CA PHE A 774 -6.99 64.44 14.53
C PHE A 774 -5.77 63.64 15.02
N GLY A 775 -5.23 62.78 14.16
CA GLY A 775 -3.96 62.07 14.40
C GLY A 775 -2.79 62.98 14.58
N MET A 776 -2.62 63.86 13.64
CA MET A 776 -1.56 64.88 13.70
C MET A 776 -1.65 65.72 14.95
N LEU A 777 -2.86 66.21 15.33
CA LEU A 777 -3.07 66.99 16.55
C LEU A 777 -2.67 66.22 17.82
N MET A 778 -3.01 64.90 17.90
CA MET A 778 -2.61 64.11 19.06
C MET A 778 -1.10 63.89 19.13
N LYS A 779 -0.42 63.75 17.97
CA LYS A 779 1.03 63.57 17.87
C LYS A 779 1.83 64.86 18.22
N ILE A 780 1.32 66.04 17.75
CA ILE A 780 1.92 67.36 18.11
C ILE A 780 1.88 67.57 19.62
N GLY A 781 0.88 67.01 20.33
CA GLY A 781 0.74 67.18 21.77
C GLY A 781 0.19 68.54 22.21
N GLY A 782 -0.05 68.70 23.50
CA GLY A 782 -0.59 69.92 24.05
C GLY A 782 -2.04 70.25 23.73
N TRP A 783 -2.75 69.36 23.03
CA TRP A 783 -4.16 69.46 22.66
C TRP A 783 -4.94 68.22 23.11
N GLU A 784 -6.16 68.43 23.60
CA GLU A 784 -7.05 67.33 24.00
C GLU A 784 -8.43 67.51 23.41
N LYS A 785 -9.18 66.41 23.26
CA LYS A 785 -10.54 66.43 22.72
C LYS A 785 -11.46 67.19 23.69
N TYR A 786 -12.19 68.14 23.17
CA TYR A 786 -13.22 68.82 23.97
C TYR A 786 -14.29 67.82 24.49
N GLY A 787 -14.55 67.85 25.79
CA GLY A 787 -15.46 66.91 26.43
C GLY A 787 -14.83 65.54 26.76
N GLY A 788 -13.53 65.36 26.59
CA GLY A 788 -12.82 64.12 26.96
C GLY A 788 -13.29 62.94 26.14
N ASN A 789 -13.55 61.81 26.82
CA ASN A 789 -13.99 60.56 26.15
C ASN A 789 -15.43 60.64 25.60
N ARG A 790 -16.25 61.62 26.00
CA ARG A 790 -17.56 61.94 25.42
C ARG A 790 -17.36 62.97 24.33
N SER A 791 -17.49 62.56 23.03
CA SER A 791 -17.35 63.48 21.88
C SER A 791 -18.29 64.64 21.98
N ALA A 792 -17.90 65.72 22.64
CA ALA A 792 -18.66 66.98 22.69
C ALA A 792 -18.29 67.79 21.44
N SER A 793 -19.25 68.55 20.96
CA SER A 793 -19.12 69.44 19.82
C SER A 793 -19.33 70.92 20.29
N MET A 794 -18.61 71.80 19.63
CA MET A 794 -18.67 73.22 19.90
C MET A 794 -19.05 73.98 18.61
N LYS A 795 -19.79 75.05 18.72
CA LYS A 795 -20.10 75.94 17.59
C LYS A 795 -18.89 76.79 17.25
N ARG A 796 -18.42 76.66 15.97
CA ARG A 796 -17.34 77.51 15.46
C ARG A 796 -17.79 78.49 14.43
N ALA A 797 -17.19 79.70 14.47
CA ALA A 797 -17.56 80.73 13.50
C ALA A 797 -17.33 80.17 12.07
N PHE A 798 -18.30 80.43 11.17
CA PHE A 798 -18.31 80.00 9.75
C PHE A 798 -18.40 78.46 9.47
N TYR A 799 -18.09 77.63 10.48
CA TYR A 799 -17.95 76.14 10.27
C TYR A 799 -19.07 75.37 10.94
N GLY A 800 -19.96 76.02 11.67
CA GLY A 800 -21.11 75.39 12.38
C GLY A 800 -20.67 74.61 13.63
N ILE A 801 -21.40 73.55 13.95
CA ILE A 801 -21.09 72.66 15.09
C ILE A 801 -20.04 71.64 14.68
N GLN A 802 -18.88 71.71 15.34
CA GLN A 802 -17.73 70.88 15.03
C GLN A 802 -17.16 70.14 16.27
N ARG A 803 -16.58 68.99 16.07
CA ARG A 803 -15.72 68.33 17.07
C ARG A 803 -14.41 69.13 17.18
N CYS A 804 -14.06 69.58 18.39
CA CYS A 804 -12.93 70.44 18.61
C CYS A 804 -11.90 69.78 19.51
N PHE A 805 -10.68 70.29 19.39
CA PHE A 805 -9.59 70.09 20.34
C PHE A 805 -9.40 71.40 21.08
N VAL A 806 -9.09 71.26 22.38
CA VAL A 806 -8.79 72.43 23.26
C VAL A 806 -7.35 72.31 23.74
N ARG A 807 -6.67 73.43 23.90
CA ARG A 807 -5.33 73.47 24.41
C ARG A 807 -5.34 73.08 25.89
N ARG A 808 -4.40 72.20 26.27
CA ARG A 808 -4.14 71.81 27.67
C ARG A 808 -3.55 72.98 28.46
#